data_5d7252185888f8873ef08551c56bba7d
#
_entry.id   5d7252185888f8873ef08551c56bba7d
#
_cell.length_a   1.000
_cell.length_b   1.000
_cell.length_c   1.000
_cell.angle_alpha   90.00
_cell.angle_beta   90.00
_cell.angle_gamma   90.00
#
_symmetry.space_group_name_H-M   'P 1'
#
loop_
_entity.id
_entity.type
_entity.pdbx_description
1 polymer ?
#
loop_
_entity_poly.entity_id
_entity_poly.type
_entity_poly.pdbx_seq_one_letter_code
_entity_poly.pdbx_strand_id
1 'polypeptide(L)'
;MSCQFNVLEAMLHCSYKAWRLSKEGINNIDAEHQPNQVRRNSDSVAIAAWQISQLDASINQATTVKSFKHQKQALQLLNDTLSMLGNSEPPPFYKISHCSECQFKRDCYKKLIDRDCISLLPVMSPKSMLKYHNKGITTIKQLSHLFKPRRRRAPNPQSSYLWELKALAIREHKTFVIQTPILNHTATAIYLDFEGISDENHIYLLGGLVVHTGQPEEIFSFWSDTKADEQANFNRLFKLLLQYPDAEIYHYGSYETKTLKLAAKKSPFLKYWPAVEKRMVNLLGFLRTHIYPPTYSNGLKEVGDYLNFKWGDPEADGFLSMAWRKQWENTGLNDWKDKLLKYNQDDCRALLLVHQWFCKLASDTDLENVQQVAQMKKHTPYHLQHNKEFGEDFQLISKASYFDYQRNKIYWRNELKKQTPAASSPRQRPKQLGQGHMAWQPKKVNEIIIMPPLKVCPGCGHTKLYYSHETKSSVIQTDLKFTPSGITQHVTEYRSGTAKCAKCRKKTMNKALRIMHYGDNLFALVLDYYVNFHVSNEMISKLIEEHYHIWVSPMYLVMYKNRWWNKTWAPVAIYIKSIVLNSPVIHIDETTIKLSRESGYVWVFATTHTVFYHYASTREVGFLQELLKEYRGIIVSDFYPGYDTLNVISQKCLIHLIRDLNDDLFKNQFDPEYNRLVPAFNKLLRRIIDTIDKHGLKQIHLHKHVKDTAHFYSEFVDRDYKSETAQKYAKRFKRHWKQLWTFLGYDHVPWNNNNAEAAVKAFAQHRRGVKGQMHVRGIKEYLQMLTVAQTCRYRNISFLGFLQKRKGLWENVPPEILPGFLPFEQAKLYVHRLGFERTVQWQEWKQQGKRPSFIPSNPDKTYSGKGWVDWHDWLGFDFLPFAKARTFMRRLQLKNRTAYAAWLSSGQRPKFIPALPEKEYRHTGWVNLKDWLGIKK
;
A
#
# COMPACT_ATOMS: atom_id res chain seq x y z
N MET A 1 51.64 3.16 -22.98
CA MET A 1 51.13 4.44 -23.59
C MET A 1 51.22 5.50 -22.51
N SER A 2 51.96 6.56 -22.75
CA SER A 2 51.96 7.72 -21.85
C SER A 2 50.64 8.47 -22.00
N CYS A 3 49.93 8.69 -20.90
CA CYS A 3 48.74 9.55 -20.89
C CYS A 3 49.13 11.01 -20.76
N GLN A 4 48.54 11.91 -21.55
CA GLN A 4 48.70 13.34 -21.37
C GLN A 4 48.05 13.81 -20.06
N PHE A 5 48.70 14.73 -19.34
CA PHE A 5 48.27 15.23 -18.04
C PHE A 5 46.85 15.88 -18.10
N ASN A 6 46.60 16.68 -19.12
CA ASN A 6 45.29 17.32 -19.36
C ASN A 6 44.14 16.32 -19.54
N VAL A 7 44.41 15.15 -20.11
CA VAL A 7 43.42 14.07 -20.26
C VAL A 7 43.15 13.40 -18.90
N LEU A 8 44.15 13.15 -18.09
CA LEU A 8 44.01 12.59 -16.75
C LEU A 8 43.26 13.55 -15.81
N GLU A 9 43.62 14.85 -15.85
CA GLU A 9 42.94 15.88 -15.08
C GLU A 9 41.46 16.00 -15.50
N ALA A 10 41.18 15.99 -16.80
CA ALA A 10 39.82 16.02 -17.31
C ALA A 10 39.01 14.80 -16.90
N MET A 11 39.64 13.61 -16.77
CA MET A 11 39.00 12.36 -16.36
C MET A 11 38.50 12.43 -14.92
N LEU A 12 39.17 13.16 -14.03
CA LEU A 12 38.69 13.38 -12.65
C LEU A 12 37.34 14.10 -12.58
N HIS A 13 37.02 14.90 -13.60
CA HIS A 13 35.81 15.68 -13.63
C HIS A 13 34.76 15.11 -14.59
N CYS A 14 35.19 14.71 -15.79
CA CYS A 14 34.29 14.24 -16.84
C CYS A 14 35.01 13.34 -17.85
N SER A 15 34.65 12.04 -17.91
CA SER A 15 35.22 11.07 -18.87
C SER A 15 35.00 11.47 -20.34
N TYR A 16 33.90 12.11 -20.67
CA TYR A 16 33.60 12.60 -22.01
C TYR A 16 34.52 13.77 -22.40
N LYS A 17 34.84 14.68 -21.48
CA LYS A 17 35.84 15.77 -21.69
C LYS A 17 37.21 15.16 -21.95
N ALA A 18 37.64 14.17 -21.13
CA ALA A 18 38.91 13.49 -21.31
C ALA A 18 39.00 12.76 -22.68
N TRP A 19 37.93 12.07 -23.09
CA TRP A 19 37.84 11.42 -24.39
C TRP A 19 37.95 12.41 -25.56
N ARG A 20 37.25 13.55 -25.49
CA ARG A 20 37.32 14.60 -26.52
C ARG A 20 38.72 15.18 -26.63
N LEU A 21 39.37 15.54 -25.51
CA LEU A 21 40.72 16.05 -25.51
C LEU A 21 41.71 15.07 -26.16
N SER A 22 41.54 13.77 -25.92
CA SER A 22 42.38 12.73 -26.49
C SER A 22 42.19 12.51 -28.02
N LYS A 23 40.96 12.67 -28.52
CA LYS A 23 40.62 12.42 -29.93
C LYS A 23 40.78 13.65 -30.82
N GLU A 24 40.51 14.84 -30.30
CA GLU A 24 40.59 16.11 -31.05
C GLU A 24 42.01 16.69 -31.07
N GLY A 25 42.96 16.06 -30.38
CA GLY A 25 44.39 16.47 -30.42
C GLY A 25 44.64 17.89 -29.86
N ILE A 26 43.72 18.40 -29.07
CA ILE A 26 43.78 19.75 -28.49
C ILE A 26 44.83 19.76 -27.37
N ASN A 27 46.07 20.05 -27.73
CA ASN A 27 47.22 20.20 -26.81
C ASN A 27 47.28 21.54 -26.09
N ASN A 28 46.52 22.55 -26.52
CA ASN A 28 46.46 23.86 -25.93
C ASN A 28 45.10 24.15 -25.30
N ILE A 29 45.06 24.07 -23.99
CA ILE A 29 44.19 24.96 -23.21
C ILE A 29 44.87 26.30 -23.41
N ASP A 30 44.17 27.29 -24.00
CA ASP A 30 44.66 28.66 -24.14
C ASP A 30 45.30 29.09 -22.83
N ALA A 31 46.56 29.46 -22.87
CA ALA A 31 47.36 29.84 -21.69
C ALA A 31 46.78 31.08 -20.94
N GLU A 32 45.77 31.73 -21.51
CA GLU A 32 45.01 32.84 -20.94
C GLU A 32 44.02 32.47 -19.84
N HIS A 33 43.77 31.15 -19.64
CA HIS A 33 42.79 30.66 -18.66
C HIS A 33 43.42 29.81 -17.53
N GLN A 34 44.66 30.05 -17.17
CA GLN A 34 45.20 29.49 -15.91
C GLN A 34 44.83 30.37 -14.71
N PRO A 35 43.83 30.01 -13.88
CA PRO A 35 43.73 30.64 -12.57
C PRO A 35 44.95 30.17 -11.73
N ASN A 36 45.55 31.07 -10.99
CA ASN A 36 46.56 30.77 -9.98
C ASN A 36 45.91 29.88 -8.92
N GLN A 37 46.07 28.53 -9.04
CA GLN A 37 45.28 27.56 -8.30
C GLN A 37 45.91 27.25 -6.97
N VAL A 38 45.14 27.35 -5.92
CA VAL A 38 45.28 26.56 -4.68
C VAL A 38 45.07 25.10 -5.08
N ARG A 39 46.16 24.31 -5.08
CA ARG A 39 46.14 22.87 -5.44
C ARG A 39 45.18 22.11 -4.52
N ARG A 40 44.05 21.66 -5.03
CA ARG A 40 43.09 20.80 -4.33
C ARG A 40 43.61 19.36 -4.30
N ASN A 41 43.13 18.52 -3.39
CA ASN A 41 43.53 17.10 -3.29
C ASN A 41 43.31 16.31 -4.61
N SER A 42 42.42 16.75 -5.50
CA SER A 42 42.16 16.18 -6.84
C SER A 42 43.40 16.30 -7.77
N ASP A 43 44.08 17.44 -7.72
CA ASP A 43 45.25 17.72 -8.57
C ASP A 43 46.38 16.76 -8.20
N SER A 44 46.51 16.41 -6.91
CA SER A 44 47.51 15.48 -6.39
C SER A 44 47.30 14.06 -6.96
N VAL A 45 46.05 13.64 -7.20
CA VAL A 45 45.72 12.32 -7.78
C VAL A 45 46.03 12.30 -9.27
N ALA A 46 45.74 13.36 -10.02
CA ALA A 46 46.06 13.47 -11.45
C ALA A 46 47.57 13.53 -11.68
N ILE A 47 48.31 14.29 -10.86
CA ILE A 47 49.77 14.36 -10.90
C ILE A 47 50.39 12.99 -10.61
N ALA A 48 49.92 12.28 -9.57
CA ALA A 48 50.39 10.93 -9.24
C ALA A 48 50.09 9.93 -10.36
N ALA A 49 48.88 9.99 -10.98
CA ALA A 49 48.52 9.14 -12.12
C ALA A 49 49.38 9.42 -13.35
N TRP A 50 49.68 10.70 -13.62
CA TRP A 50 50.55 11.09 -14.71
C TRP A 50 52.00 10.63 -14.49
N GLN A 51 52.54 10.83 -13.28
CA GLN A 51 53.88 10.34 -12.89
C GLN A 51 53.97 8.82 -13.04
N ILE A 52 52.95 8.07 -12.60
CA ILE A 52 52.88 6.60 -12.77
C ILE A 52 52.87 6.24 -14.27
N SER A 53 52.13 6.98 -15.08
CA SER A 53 52.05 6.72 -16.53
C SER A 53 53.35 6.97 -17.30
N GLN A 54 54.28 7.78 -16.75
CA GLN A 54 55.59 8.09 -17.35
C GLN A 54 56.67 7.10 -16.91
N LEU A 55 56.42 6.22 -15.90
CA LEU A 55 57.35 5.15 -15.49
C LEU A 55 57.44 4.10 -16.60
N ASP A 56 58.65 3.84 -17.07
CA ASP A 56 58.91 2.87 -18.16
C ASP A 56 58.49 1.44 -17.69
N ALA A 57 57.89 0.67 -18.57
CA ALA A 57 57.38 -0.65 -18.27
C ALA A 57 58.46 -1.70 -17.84
N SER A 58 59.75 -1.30 -17.92
CA SER A 58 60.90 -2.14 -17.60
C SER A 58 61.30 -2.15 -16.11
N ILE A 59 60.76 -1.23 -15.30
CA ILE A 59 61.09 -1.13 -13.87
C ILE A 59 60.04 -1.86 -13.05
N ASN A 60 60.51 -2.80 -12.22
CA ASN A 60 59.64 -3.61 -11.32
C ASN A 60 58.67 -2.74 -10.50
N GLN A 61 57.44 -2.64 -10.96
CA GLN A 61 56.44 -1.63 -10.57
C GLN A 61 56.05 -1.65 -9.07
N ALA A 62 56.30 -2.73 -8.37
CA ALA A 62 55.82 -2.92 -7.00
C ALA A 62 56.53 -2.06 -5.93
N THR A 63 57.78 -1.67 -6.16
CA THR A 63 58.57 -0.94 -5.16
C THR A 63 58.49 0.57 -5.34
N THR A 64 58.44 1.06 -6.57
CA THR A 64 58.43 2.53 -6.85
C THR A 64 57.05 3.16 -6.58
N VAL A 65 55.98 2.42 -6.81
CA VAL A 65 54.61 2.91 -6.65
C VAL A 65 54.18 3.05 -5.18
N LYS A 66 54.88 2.40 -4.23
CA LYS A 66 54.60 2.53 -2.77
C LYS A 66 54.86 3.92 -2.21
N SER A 67 55.60 4.77 -2.91
CA SER A 67 56.00 6.10 -2.42
C SER A 67 54.99 7.24 -2.73
N PHE A 68 53.95 6.98 -3.58
CA PHE A 68 53.01 8.03 -3.94
C PHE A 68 51.84 8.17 -2.98
N LYS A 69 51.60 9.37 -2.52
CA LYS A 69 50.37 9.70 -1.81
C LYS A 69 49.18 9.50 -2.74
N HIS A 70 48.11 8.87 -2.25
CA HIS A 70 46.90 8.51 -3.06
C HIS A 70 47.10 7.47 -4.18
N GLN A 71 48.08 6.61 -4.03
CA GLN A 71 48.43 5.58 -5.02
C GLN A 71 47.27 4.77 -5.59
N LYS A 72 46.40 4.28 -4.69
CA LYS A 72 45.25 3.47 -5.11
C LYS A 72 44.29 4.24 -6.03
N GLN A 73 44.05 5.52 -5.72
CA GLN A 73 43.18 6.39 -6.52
C GLN A 73 43.86 6.76 -7.85
N ALA A 74 45.17 7.01 -7.86
CA ALA A 74 45.92 7.29 -9.06
C ALA A 74 45.98 6.11 -10.04
N LEU A 75 46.18 4.88 -9.54
CA LEU A 75 46.12 3.67 -10.35
C LEU A 75 44.71 3.41 -10.91
N GLN A 76 43.67 3.65 -10.11
CA GLN A 76 42.32 3.54 -10.57
C GLN A 76 42.01 4.56 -11.68
N LEU A 77 42.37 5.83 -11.50
CA LEU A 77 42.22 6.87 -12.51
C LEU A 77 42.94 6.51 -13.80
N LEU A 78 44.17 6.02 -13.72
CA LEU A 78 44.94 5.62 -14.90
C LEU A 78 44.29 4.47 -15.65
N ASN A 79 43.89 3.42 -14.93
CA ASN A 79 43.20 2.26 -15.51
C ASN A 79 41.86 2.64 -16.16
N ASP A 80 41.05 3.47 -15.51
CA ASP A 80 39.78 3.94 -16.06
C ASP A 80 40.03 4.79 -17.33
N THR A 81 41.08 5.63 -17.34
CA THR A 81 41.46 6.44 -18.50
C THR A 81 41.94 5.57 -19.65
N LEU A 82 42.83 4.60 -19.42
CA LEU A 82 43.30 3.66 -20.45
C LEU A 82 42.14 2.83 -21.03
N SER A 83 41.23 2.37 -20.19
CA SER A 83 40.02 1.65 -20.63
C SER A 83 39.14 2.53 -21.51
N MET A 84 38.95 3.79 -21.14
CA MET A 84 38.18 4.75 -21.94
C MET A 84 38.84 5.04 -23.29
N LEU A 85 40.18 5.22 -23.29
CA LEU A 85 40.93 5.51 -24.55
C LEU A 85 40.93 4.32 -25.51
N GLY A 86 40.85 3.07 -25.02
CA GLY A 86 40.73 1.85 -25.79
C GLY A 86 39.38 1.70 -26.51
N ASN A 87 38.36 2.40 -26.10
CA ASN A 87 37.04 2.35 -26.73
C ASN A 87 36.93 3.29 -27.94
N SER A 88 36.37 2.78 -29.06
CA SER A 88 36.08 3.58 -30.23
C SER A 88 34.92 4.56 -30.05
N GLU A 89 33.96 4.21 -29.17
CA GLU A 89 32.78 5.03 -28.88
C GLU A 89 33.00 5.95 -27.69
N PRO A 90 32.42 7.16 -27.74
CA PRO A 90 32.53 8.12 -26.63
C PRO A 90 31.83 7.58 -25.37
N PRO A 91 32.39 7.78 -24.17
CA PRO A 91 31.73 7.40 -22.94
C PRO A 91 30.41 8.17 -22.76
N PRO A 92 29.40 7.58 -22.10
CA PRO A 92 28.17 8.29 -21.79
C PRO A 92 28.47 9.50 -20.91
N PHE A 93 27.83 10.64 -21.20
CA PHE A 93 28.01 11.88 -20.45
C PHE A 93 26.68 12.45 -19.98
N TYR A 94 26.74 13.22 -18.90
CA TYR A 94 25.60 13.82 -18.24
C TYR A 94 25.98 15.21 -17.76
N LYS A 95 24.98 16.08 -17.56
CA LYS A 95 25.20 17.41 -16.93
C LYS A 95 25.63 17.23 -15.48
N ILE A 96 26.79 17.76 -15.14
CA ILE A 96 27.39 17.76 -13.78
C ILE A 96 27.77 19.18 -13.40
N SER A 97 28.17 19.43 -12.14
CA SER A 97 28.60 20.76 -11.66
C SER A 97 29.75 21.35 -12.47
N HIS A 98 30.72 20.53 -12.84
CA HIS A 98 31.86 20.98 -13.66
C HIS A 98 31.48 21.51 -15.07
N CYS A 99 30.28 21.17 -15.58
CA CYS A 99 29.86 21.66 -16.91
C CYS A 99 29.70 23.20 -16.99
N SER A 100 29.52 23.91 -15.87
CA SER A 100 29.47 25.37 -15.86
C SER A 100 30.78 26.03 -16.33
N GLU A 101 31.92 25.36 -16.04
CA GLU A 101 33.29 25.86 -16.32
C GLU A 101 33.94 25.16 -17.50
N CYS A 102 33.23 24.27 -18.20
CA CYS A 102 33.77 23.42 -19.23
C CYS A 102 33.74 24.10 -20.62
N GLN A 103 34.85 24.11 -21.33
CA GLN A 103 34.95 24.63 -22.70
C GLN A 103 34.00 23.95 -23.71
N PHE A 104 33.59 22.69 -23.48
CA PHE A 104 32.66 21.94 -24.30
C PHE A 104 31.19 22.13 -23.90
N LYS A 105 30.89 23.04 -22.98
CA LYS A 105 29.54 23.24 -22.38
C LYS A 105 28.46 23.36 -23.45
N ARG A 106 28.64 24.20 -24.47
CA ARG A 106 27.61 24.46 -25.49
C ARG A 106 27.27 23.21 -26.30
N ASP A 107 28.31 22.53 -26.82
CA ASP A 107 28.14 21.32 -27.61
C ASP A 107 27.54 20.18 -26.80
N CYS A 108 28.03 19.95 -25.59
CA CYS A 108 27.46 18.94 -24.67
C CYS A 108 26.00 19.24 -24.34
N TYR A 109 25.67 20.51 -24.06
CA TYR A 109 24.31 20.91 -23.71
C TYR A 109 23.34 20.69 -24.87
N LYS A 110 23.75 21.05 -26.13
CA LYS A 110 22.97 20.77 -27.33
C LYS A 110 22.71 19.27 -27.47
N LYS A 111 23.76 18.44 -27.39
CA LYS A 111 23.62 16.96 -27.46
C LYS A 111 22.74 16.38 -26.37
N LEU A 112 22.72 16.94 -25.16
CA LEU A 112 21.85 16.51 -24.06
C LEU A 112 20.40 16.90 -24.31
N ILE A 113 20.15 18.06 -24.93
CA ILE A 113 18.80 18.51 -25.35
C ILE A 113 18.29 17.59 -26.46
N ASP A 114 19.10 17.33 -27.51
CA ASP A 114 18.71 16.45 -28.62
C ASP A 114 18.37 15.01 -28.14
N ARG A 115 19.03 14.55 -27.08
CA ARG A 115 18.75 13.24 -26.43
C ARG A 115 17.62 13.31 -25.41
N ASP A 116 17.04 14.47 -25.17
CA ASP A 116 16.01 14.67 -24.12
C ASP A 116 16.44 14.17 -22.72
N CYS A 117 17.71 14.40 -22.35
CA CYS A 117 18.33 13.78 -21.18
C CYS A 117 17.82 14.33 -19.85
N ILE A 118 17.45 13.45 -18.91
CA ILE A 118 16.98 13.86 -17.56
C ILE A 118 18.02 14.63 -16.74
N SER A 119 19.32 14.53 -17.08
CA SER A 119 20.38 15.26 -16.36
C SER A 119 20.30 16.78 -16.57
N LEU A 120 19.53 17.26 -17.55
CA LEU A 120 19.28 18.69 -17.77
C LEU A 120 18.43 19.30 -16.66
N LEU A 121 17.61 18.49 -15.97
CA LEU A 121 16.67 18.99 -14.96
C LEU A 121 17.37 19.59 -13.74
N PRO A 122 16.78 20.66 -13.15
CA PRO A 122 17.38 21.34 -12.00
C PRO A 122 17.57 20.42 -10.81
N VAL A 123 18.65 20.60 -10.06
CA VAL A 123 18.93 19.89 -8.80
C VAL A 123 19.00 18.36 -8.94
N MET A 124 19.09 17.82 -10.16
CA MET A 124 19.21 16.39 -10.43
C MET A 124 20.62 15.91 -10.05
N SER A 125 20.72 15.20 -8.91
CA SER A 125 21.99 14.62 -8.48
C SER A 125 22.33 13.35 -9.30
N PRO A 126 23.63 12.99 -9.44
CA PRO A 126 24.01 11.73 -10.09
C PRO A 126 23.34 10.50 -9.47
N LYS A 127 23.18 10.48 -8.14
CA LYS A 127 22.47 9.41 -7.43
C LYS A 127 20.99 9.33 -7.81
N SER A 128 20.31 10.48 -7.94
CA SER A 128 18.91 10.55 -8.37
C SER A 128 18.75 10.11 -9.82
N MET A 129 19.66 10.56 -10.68
CA MET A 129 19.69 10.17 -12.09
C MET A 129 19.88 8.65 -12.25
N LEU A 130 20.84 8.06 -11.57
CA LEU A 130 21.07 6.61 -11.60
C LEU A 130 19.83 5.84 -11.15
N LYS A 131 19.11 6.33 -10.13
CA LYS A 131 17.85 5.73 -9.67
C LYS A 131 16.77 5.70 -10.77
N TYR A 132 16.69 6.73 -11.62
CA TYR A 132 15.76 6.72 -12.76
C TYR A 132 16.27 5.86 -13.91
N HIS A 133 17.58 5.87 -14.19
CA HIS A 133 18.19 5.01 -15.21
C HIS A 133 17.97 3.52 -14.94
N ASN A 134 18.11 3.09 -13.68
CA ASN A 134 17.83 1.70 -13.25
C ASN A 134 16.36 1.29 -13.43
N LYS A 135 15.48 2.27 -13.72
CA LYS A 135 14.06 2.04 -14.05
C LYS A 135 13.76 2.21 -15.54
N GLY A 136 14.77 2.31 -16.38
CA GLY A 136 14.64 2.54 -17.82
C GLY A 136 14.20 3.96 -18.19
N ILE A 137 14.29 4.93 -17.26
CA ILE A 137 13.90 6.32 -17.48
C ILE A 137 15.15 7.13 -17.73
N THR A 138 15.40 7.46 -18.98
CA THR A 138 16.58 8.19 -19.45
C THR A 138 16.23 9.56 -20.02
N THR A 139 14.96 9.76 -20.42
CA THR A 139 14.49 11.00 -21.06
C THR A 139 13.50 11.78 -20.20
N ILE A 140 13.46 13.11 -20.39
CA ILE A 140 12.50 14.01 -19.74
C ILE A 140 11.08 13.63 -20.12
N LYS A 141 10.84 13.28 -21.39
CA LYS A 141 9.54 12.81 -21.87
C LYS A 141 9.07 11.59 -21.10
N GLN A 142 9.93 10.57 -20.89
CA GLN A 142 9.59 9.39 -20.09
C GLN A 142 9.28 9.77 -18.65
N LEU A 143 10.12 10.62 -18.04
CA LEU A 143 9.93 11.07 -16.67
C LEU A 143 8.61 11.81 -16.46
N SER A 144 8.18 12.61 -17.44
CA SER A 144 6.93 13.39 -17.39
C SER A 144 5.67 12.52 -17.23
N HIS A 145 5.68 11.28 -17.72
CA HIS A 145 4.56 10.36 -17.59
C HIS A 145 4.40 9.78 -16.18
N LEU A 146 5.39 9.97 -15.31
CA LEU A 146 5.32 9.49 -13.92
C LEU A 146 4.58 10.46 -13.00
N PHE A 147 4.34 11.69 -13.40
CA PHE A 147 3.67 12.68 -12.55
C PHE A 147 2.24 12.23 -12.23
N LYS A 148 1.89 12.25 -10.92
CA LYS A 148 0.52 11.98 -10.42
C LYS A 148 0.02 13.19 -9.64
N PRO A 149 -1.01 13.89 -10.10
CA PRO A 149 -1.62 14.96 -9.32
C PRO A 149 -2.26 14.36 -8.05
N ARG A 150 -1.81 14.81 -6.89
CA ARG A 150 -2.35 14.39 -5.58
C ARG A 150 -3.39 15.38 -5.12
N ARG A 151 -4.60 14.95 -4.84
CA ARG A 151 -5.70 15.79 -4.36
C ARG A 151 -5.58 16.24 -2.90
N ARG A 152 -4.47 16.05 -2.17
CA ARG A 152 -4.46 16.36 -0.71
C ARG A 152 -3.11 16.79 -0.16
N ARG A 153 -3.22 17.77 0.75
CA ARG A 153 -2.27 18.44 1.63
C ARG A 153 -1.36 19.44 0.92
N ALA A 154 -1.35 20.67 1.47
CA ALA A 154 -0.31 21.64 1.21
C ALA A 154 1.05 20.93 1.26
N PRO A 155 1.95 21.17 0.30
CA PRO A 155 3.28 20.56 0.33
C PRO A 155 3.94 20.96 1.65
N ASN A 156 4.51 19.95 2.34
CA ASN A 156 5.38 20.22 3.47
C ASN A 156 6.52 21.10 2.90
N PRO A 157 6.92 22.21 3.52
CA PRO A 157 8.02 23.06 3.06
C PRO A 157 9.35 22.33 2.86
N GLN A 158 9.49 21.11 3.43
CA GLN A 158 10.63 20.19 3.25
C GLN A 158 10.41 19.17 2.12
N SER A 159 9.40 19.33 1.25
CA SER A 159 9.20 18.39 0.16
C SER A 159 10.33 18.46 -0.86
N SER A 160 10.81 17.31 -1.31
CA SER A 160 11.78 17.17 -2.38
C SER A 160 11.26 17.81 -3.67
N TYR A 161 12.18 18.38 -4.48
CA TYR A 161 11.87 18.93 -5.80
C TYR A 161 11.12 17.89 -6.68
N LEU A 162 10.05 18.31 -7.36
CA LEU A 162 9.21 17.44 -8.18
C LEU A 162 9.72 17.37 -9.62
N TRP A 163 10.71 16.52 -9.88
CA TRP A 163 11.28 16.38 -11.23
C TRP A 163 10.27 15.90 -12.25
N GLU A 164 9.33 15.03 -11.87
CA GLU A 164 8.27 14.55 -12.75
C GLU A 164 7.33 15.66 -13.22
N LEU A 165 7.06 16.65 -12.34
CA LEU A 165 6.26 17.84 -12.68
C LEU A 165 7.04 18.79 -13.57
N LYS A 166 8.34 19.00 -13.29
CA LYS A 166 9.22 19.81 -14.13
C LYS A 166 9.34 19.21 -15.55
N ALA A 167 9.50 17.90 -15.63
CA ALA A 167 9.51 17.17 -16.89
C ALA A 167 8.19 17.33 -17.66
N LEU A 168 7.05 17.30 -16.94
CA LEU A 168 5.74 17.54 -17.53
C LEU A 168 5.61 18.96 -18.07
N ALA A 169 6.12 19.96 -17.34
CA ALA A 169 6.12 21.36 -17.77
C ALA A 169 6.87 21.53 -19.11
N ILE A 170 8.05 20.94 -19.23
CA ILE A 170 8.86 20.97 -20.46
C ILE A 170 8.13 20.29 -21.62
N ARG A 171 7.54 19.11 -21.39
CA ARG A 171 6.82 18.36 -22.44
C ARG A 171 5.58 19.09 -22.96
N GLU A 172 4.79 19.67 -22.05
CA GLU A 172 3.53 20.34 -22.40
C GLU A 172 3.72 21.81 -22.79
N HIS A 173 4.95 22.35 -22.66
CA HIS A 173 5.26 23.77 -22.83
C HIS A 173 4.37 24.68 -21.97
N LYS A 174 4.07 24.25 -20.72
CA LYS A 174 3.18 24.95 -19.79
C LYS A 174 3.85 25.16 -18.44
N THR A 175 3.51 26.28 -17.80
CA THR A 175 3.85 26.50 -16.38
C THR A 175 2.84 25.80 -15.50
N PHE A 176 3.31 24.95 -14.57
CA PHE A 176 2.47 24.32 -13.55
C PHE A 176 2.63 25.02 -12.21
N VAL A 177 1.50 25.36 -11.58
CA VAL A 177 1.46 26.04 -10.29
C VAL A 177 0.87 25.10 -9.26
N ILE A 178 1.66 24.79 -8.19
CA ILE A 178 1.20 23.99 -7.04
C ILE A 178 0.46 24.88 -6.06
N GLN A 179 1.05 26.06 -5.81
CA GLN A 179 0.52 27.08 -4.92
C GLN A 179 0.92 28.44 -5.48
N THR A 180 0.00 29.36 -5.54
CA THR A 180 0.27 30.75 -5.95
C THR A 180 1.19 31.43 -4.93
N PRO A 181 2.22 32.18 -5.38
CA PRO A 181 3.10 32.91 -4.49
C PRO A 181 2.32 33.98 -3.73
N ILE A 182 2.60 34.13 -2.44
CA ILE A 182 2.09 35.23 -1.63
C ILE A 182 3.21 36.27 -1.60
N LEU A 183 2.99 37.40 -2.25
CA LEU A 183 3.92 38.53 -2.33
C LEU A 183 3.26 39.74 -1.72
N ASN A 184 4.01 40.52 -0.95
CA ASN A 184 3.52 41.77 -0.39
C ASN A 184 3.57 42.85 -1.48
N HIS A 185 2.49 43.58 -1.63
CA HIS A 185 2.46 44.76 -2.51
C HIS A 185 2.93 45.97 -1.72
N THR A 186 4.14 46.47 -2.01
CA THR A 186 4.70 47.69 -1.44
C THR A 186 4.74 48.78 -2.50
N ALA A 187 4.58 50.05 -2.09
CA ALA A 187 4.66 51.17 -2.99
C ALA A 187 6.07 51.33 -3.59
N THR A 188 7.07 50.79 -2.91
CA THR A 188 8.48 50.79 -3.35
C THR A 188 9.04 49.37 -3.25
N ALA A 189 9.76 48.92 -4.26
CA ALA A 189 10.46 47.62 -4.32
C ALA A 189 11.91 47.82 -4.76
N ILE A 190 12.82 47.04 -4.18
CA ILE A 190 14.27 47.11 -4.49
C ILE A 190 14.66 45.73 -5.06
N TYR A 191 15.37 45.74 -6.20
CA TYR A 191 15.88 44.52 -6.86
C TYR A 191 17.39 44.54 -6.81
N LEU A 192 18.01 43.50 -6.24
CA LEU A 192 19.46 43.44 -6.04
C LEU A 192 20.08 42.28 -6.82
N ASP A 193 21.21 42.58 -7.45
CA ASP A 193 22.09 41.60 -8.05
C ASP A 193 23.55 41.99 -7.84
N PHE A 194 24.42 41.04 -7.44
CA PHE A 194 25.81 41.29 -7.07
C PHE A 194 26.76 40.48 -7.93
N GLU A 195 27.85 41.15 -8.37
CA GLU A 195 28.91 40.52 -9.12
C GLU A 195 30.20 40.44 -8.29
N GLY A 196 30.84 39.26 -8.32
CA GLY A 196 32.07 39.06 -7.58
C GLY A 196 32.96 37.97 -8.14
N ILE A 197 34.20 37.94 -7.68
CA ILE A 197 35.19 36.88 -7.93
C ILE A 197 35.20 35.97 -6.74
N SER A 198 34.59 34.77 -6.88
CA SER A 198 34.39 33.84 -5.78
C SER A 198 35.68 33.37 -5.12
N ASP A 199 36.75 33.13 -5.90
CA ASP A 199 38.02 32.60 -5.41
C ASP A 199 38.80 33.67 -4.59
N GLU A 200 38.57 34.91 -4.88
CA GLU A 200 39.17 36.06 -4.19
C GLU A 200 38.30 36.59 -3.04
N ASN A 201 37.09 36.10 -2.90
CA ASN A 201 36.07 36.68 -2.02
C ASN A 201 35.95 38.18 -2.18
N HIS A 202 35.91 38.65 -3.43
CA HIS A 202 35.87 40.08 -3.78
C HIS A 202 34.55 40.36 -4.53
N ILE A 203 33.74 41.27 -3.99
CA ILE A 203 32.52 41.77 -4.63
C ILE A 203 32.87 43.12 -5.30
N TYR A 204 32.96 43.10 -6.62
CA TYR A 204 33.37 44.28 -7.34
C TYR A 204 32.19 45.18 -7.80
N LEU A 205 30.98 44.68 -7.80
CA LEU A 205 29.78 45.41 -8.22
C LEU A 205 28.58 45.07 -7.35
N LEU A 206 27.97 46.07 -6.72
CA LEU A 206 26.70 46.01 -6.06
C LEU A 206 25.69 46.81 -6.91
N GLY A 207 24.85 46.09 -7.64
CA GLY A 207 23.84 46.71 -8.51
C GLY A 207 22.43 46.51 -8.03
N GLY A 208 21.54 47.38 -8.48
CA GLY A 208 20.15 47.24 -8.20
C GLY A 208 19.26 48.30 -8.88
N LEU A 209 17.96 48.06 -8.77
CA LEU A 209 16.87 48.94 -9.19
C LEU A 209 16.03 49.32 -7.97
N VAL A 210 15.64 50.56 -7.87
CA VAL A 210 14.54 51.01 -7.00
C VAL A 210 13.37 51.35 -7.90
N VAL A 211 12.23 50.72 -7.63
CA VAL A 211 10.99 50.87 -8.43
C VAL A 211 9.88 51.42 -7.55
N HIS A 212 9.38 52.59 -7.87
CA HIS A 212 8.22 53.20 -7.24
C HIS A 212 6.98 53.01 -8.12
N THR A 213 5.85 52.72 -7.51
CA THR A 213 4.59 52.55 -8.25
C THR A 213 4.27 53.82 -9.03
N GLY A 214 4.22 53.71 -10.39
CA GLY A 214 3.88 54.83 -11.28
C GLY A 214 5.04 55.80 -11.60
N GLN A 215 6.27 55.49 -11.18
CA GLN A 215 7.46 56.28 -11.50
C GLN A 215 8.46 55.48 -12.31
N PRO A 216 9.39 56.15 -13.04
CA PRO A 216 10.49 55.47 -13.72
C PRO A 216 11.40 54.75 -12.74
N GLU A 217 12.05 53.66 -13.20
CA GLU A 217 13.02 52.89 -12.41
C GLU A 217 14.27 53.75 -12.10
N GLU A 218 14.77 53.69 -10.87
CA GLU A 218 16.02 54.29 -10.45
C GLU A 218 17.11 53.23 -10.38
N ILE A 219 18.15 53.34 -11.22
CA ILE A 219 19.27 52.41 -11.31
C ILE A 219 20.40 52.90 -10.40
N PHE A 220 20.96 52.00 -9.62
CA PHE A 220 22.20 52.27 -8.89
C PHE A 220 23.24 51.18 -9.14
N SER A 221 24.50 51.54 -9.19
CA SER A 221 25.66 50.65 -9.36
C SER A 221 26.82 51.17 -8.54
N PHE A 222 27.18 50.40 -7.52
CA PHE A 222 28.33 50.69 -6.65
C PHE A 222 29.50 49.82 -7.06
N TRP A 223 30.43 50.40 -7.79
CA TRP A 223 31.61 49.74 -8.36
C TRP A 223 32.81 49.85 -7.40
N SER A 224 33.55 48.76 -7.19
CA SER A 224 34.80 48.68 -6.41
C SER A 224 35.96 48.48 -7.39
N ASP A 225 36.84 49.48 -7.50
CA ASP A 225 38.06 49.31 -8.28
C ASP A 225 38.98 48.27 -7.63
N THR A 226 39.06 48.32 -6.32
CA THR A 226 39.87 47.44 -5.48
C THR A 226 39.04 46.83 -4.35
N LYS A 227 39.58 45.80 -3.73
CA LYS A 227 38.96 45.15 -2.54
C LYS A 227 38.79 46.09 -1.35
N ALA A 228 39.62 47.16 -1.25
CA ALA A 228 39.52 48.17 -0.20
C ALA A 228 38.23 48.97 -0.29
N ASP A 229 37.70 49.18 -1.49
CA ASP A 229 36.49 50.00 -1.75
C ASP A 229 35.21 49.26 -1.41
N GLU A 230 35.26 47.91 -1.31
CA GLU A 230 34.12 47.02 -1.15
C GLU A 230 33.26 47.40 0.06
N GLN A 231 33.91 47.56 1.24
CA GLN A 231 33.18 47.85 2.50
C GLN A 231 32.52 49.25 2.45
N ALA A 232 33.14 50.22 1.82
CA ALA A 232 32.55 51.56 1.65
C ALA A 232 31.28 51.49 0.78
N ASN A 233 31.31 50.68 -0.29
CA ASN A 233 30.16 50.45 -1.16
C ASN A 233 29.02 49.68 -0.46
N PHE A 234 29.32 48.69 0.38
CA PHE A 234 28.29 48.07 1.23
C PHE A 234 27.67 49.09 2.19
N ASN A 235 28.45 49.97 2.77
CA ASN A 235 27.92 51.01 3.66
C ASN A 235 27.00 51.98 2.90
N ARG A 236 27.33 52.33 1.64
CA ARG A 236 26.46 53.14 0.75
C ARG A 236 25.16 52.37 0.48
N LEU A 237 25.23 51.08 0.18
CA LEU A 237 24.05 50.24 -0.06
C LEU A 237 23.18 50.15 1.19
N PHE A 238 23.74 49.94 2.39
CA PHE A 238 22.96 49.94 3.64
C PHE A 238 22.25 51.27 3.88
N LYS A 239 22.88 52.40 3.61
CA LYS A 239 22.25 53.73 3.69
C LYS A 239 21.05 53.82 2.75
N LEU A 240 21.20 53.36 1.49
CA LEU A 240 20.10 53.32 0.51
C LEU A 240 18.95 52.41 0.97
N LEU A 241 19.22 51.18 1.48
CA LEU A 241 18.21 50.27 1.97
C LEU A 241 17.44 50.80 3.20
N LEU A 242 18.08 51.67 4.00
CA LEU A 242 17.46 52.35 5.15
C LEU A 242 16.66 53.60 4.78
N GLN A 243 16.88 54.17 3.61
CA GLN A 243 16.04 55.27 3.08
C GLN A 243 14.63 54.79 2.72
N TYR A 244 14.47 53.47 2.41
CA TYR A 244 13.22 52.87 2.05
C TYR A 244 12.84 51.73 3.04
N PRO A 245 12.44 52.06 4.28
CA PRO A 245 12.25 51.09 5.37
C PRO A 245 11.12 50.09 5.11
N ASP A 246 10.12 50.46 4.31
CA ASP A 246 8.94 49.63 3.97
C ASP A 246 9.08 48.89 2.65
N ALA A 247 10.20 49.10 1.90
CA ALA A 247 10.40 48.42 0.62
C ALA A 247 10.79 46.97 0.80
N GLU A 248 10.13 46.08 0.06
CA GLU A 248 10.59 44.69 -0.10
C GLU A 248 11.84 44.65 -0.97
N ILE A 249 12.78 43.74 -0.62
CA ILE A 249 14.08 43.60 -1.28
C ILE A 249 14.12 42.27 -2.00
N TYR A 250 13.97 42.27 -3.32
CA TYR A 250 13.96 41.07 -4.16
C TYR A 250 15.36 40.70 -4.64
N HIS A 251 15.67 39.42 -4.60
CA HIS A 251 16.93 38.86 -5.09
C HIS A 251 16.72 37.42 -5.61
N TYR A 252 17.75 36.88 -6.31
CA TYR A 252 17.66 35.60 -6.98
C TYR A 252 18.70 34.59 -6.46
N GLY A 253 18.33 33.78 -5.50
CA GLY A 253 19.22 32.84 -4.87
C GLY A 253 19.55 33.16 -3.43
N SER A 254 20.69 32.72 -2.94
CA SER A 254 21.12 32.98 -1.55
C SER A 254 22.43 33.78 -1.47
N TYR A 255 22.95 34.20 -2.59
CA TYR A 255 24.24 34.87 -2.66
C TYR A 255 24.18 36.26 -2.03
N GLU A 256 23.22 37.09 -2.44
CA GLU A 256 23.01 38.46 -1.95
C GLU A 256 22.78 38.48 -0.43
N THR A 257 21.87 37.63 0.07
CA THR A 257 21.58 37.57 1.50
C THR A 257 22.80 37.16 2.33
N LYS A 258 23.57 36.15 1.89
CA LYS A 258 24.80 35.74 2.58
C LYS A 258 25.87 36.83 2.56
N THR A 259 26.05 37.45 1.41
CA THR A 259 27.04 38.53 1.22
C THR A 259 26.73 39.74 2.06
N LEU A 260 25.46 40.19 2.02
CA LEU A 260 25.02 41.33 2.88
C LEU A 260 25.15 41.03 4.36
N LYS A 261 24.83 39.79 4.79
CA LYS A 261 24.99 39.36 6.20
C LYS A 261 26.45 39.43 6.66
N LEU A 262 27.36 38.99 5.80
CA LEU A 262 28.81 39.07 6.09
C LEU A 262 29.30 40.52 6.12
N ALA A 263 28.88 41.37 5.17
CA ALA A 263 29.22 42.78 5.11
C ALA A 263 28.66 43.57 6.32
N ALA A 264 27.43 43.26 6.75
CA ALA A 264 26.81 43.87 7.92
C ALA A 264 27.62 43.63 9.20
N LYS A 265 28.23 42.46 9.38
CA LYS A 265 29.08 42.15 10.56
C LYS A 265 30.31 43.05 10.67
N LYS A 266 30.79 43.59 9.57
CA LYS A 266 31.96 44.50 9.47
C LYS A 266 31.54 45.96 9.39
N SER A 267 30.26 46.30 9.50
CA SER A 267 29.67 47.60 9.25
C SER A 267 29.03 48.19 10.50
N PRO A 268 28.96 49.52 10.66
CA PRO A 268 28.17 50.17 11.71
C PRO A 268 26.66 49.90 11.59
N PHE A 269 26.21 49.31 10.47
CA PHE A 269 24.80 48.99 10.18
C PHE A 269 24.36 47.62 10.72
N LEU A 270 25.21 46.85 11.46
CA LEU A 270 24.88 45.53 12.01
C LEU A 270 23.56 45.52 12.79
N LYS A 271 23.29 46.53 13.58
CA LYS A 271 22.04 46.65 14.36
C LYS A 271 20.76 46.68 13.51
N TYR A 272 20.85 47.11 12.25
CA TYR A 272 19.74 47.23 11.32
C TYR A 272 19.56 45.93 10.47
N TRP A 273 20.54 45.05 10.49
CA TRP A 273 20.51 43.83 9.65
C TRP A 273 19.23 42.98 9.85
N PRO A 274 18.72 42.73 11.10
CA PRO A 274 17.51 41.95 11.26
C PRO A 274 16.28 42.53 10.54
N ALA A 275 16.16 43.87 10.49
CA ALA A 275 15.10 44.55 9.79
C ALA A 275 15.26 44.44 8.25
N VAL A 276 16.49 44.50 7.74
CA VAL A 276 16.80 44.32 6.32
C VAL A 276 16.55 42.86 5.91
N GLU A 277 17.09 41.87 6.68
CA GLU A 277 16.94 40.44 6.40
C GLU A 277 15.47 40.03 6.32
N LYS A 278 14.59 40.62 7.16
CA LYS A 278 13.15 40.30 7.17
C LYS A 278 12.43 40.72 5.89
N ARG A 279 12.90 41.74 5.19
CA ARG A 279 12.35 42.27 3.96
C ARG A 279 12.91 41.60 2.68
N MET A 280 13.92 40.74 2.82
CA MET A 280 14.55 40.07 1.69
C MET A 280 13.70 38.89 1.19
N VAL A 281 13.35 38.95 -0.09
CA VAL A 281 12.50 37.95 -0.75
C VAL A 281 13.28 37.25 -1.86
N ASN A 282 13.54 35.96 -1.67
CA ASN A 282 14.23 35.12 -2.65
C ASN A 282 13.25 34.54 -3.68
N LEU A 283 13.22 35.08 -4.89
CA LEU A 283 12.31 34.63 -5.95
C LEU A 283 12.61 33.23 -6.47
N LEU A 284 13.86 32.78 -6.46
CA LEU A 284 14.23 31.41 -6.83
C LEU A 284 13.56 30.37 -5.92
N GLY A 285 13.26 30.72 -4.67
CA GLY A 285 12.59 29.84 -3.72
C GLY A 285 11.22 29.35 -4.22
N PHE A 286 10.45 30.24 -4.86
CA PHE A 286 9.14 29.90 -5.43
C PHE A 286 9.24 28.92 -6.60
N LEU A 287 10.28 29.02 -7.44
CA LEU A 287 10.55 28.11 -8.56
C LEU A 287 11.02 26.72 -8.10
N ARG A 288 11.40 26.58 -6.85
CA ARG A 288 11.78 25.27 -6.27
C ARG A 288 10.60 24.52 -5.66
N THR A 289 9.58 25.25 -5.20
CA THR A 289 8.53 24.65 -4.37
C THR A 289 7.11 24.85 -4.92
N HIS A 290 6.86 25.95 -5.63
CA HIS A 290 5.50 26.38 -5.97
C HIS A 290 5.22 26.43 -7.48
N ILE A 291 6.20 26.83 -8.29
CA ILE A 291 6.03 27.14 -9.71
C ILE A 291 7.04 26.36 -10.55
N TYR A 292 6.57 25.69 -11.58
CA TYR A 292 7.37 24.83 -12.47
C TYR A 292 7.22 25.31 -13.93
N PRO A 293 8.04 26.27 -14.39
CA PRO A 293 8.05 26.72 -15.79
C PRO A 293 8.67 25.66 -16.73
N PRO A 294 8.42 25.72 -18.05
CA PRO A 294 8.95 24.78 -19.04
C PRO A 294 10.40 25.07 -19.44
N THR A 295 11.28 25.30 -18.47
CA THR A 295 12.72 25.60 -18.65
C THR A 295 13.57 24.41 -18.17
N TYR A 296 14.77 24.23 -18.72
CA TYR A 296 15.70 23.17 -18.30
C TYR A 296 16.42 23.49 -16.99
N SER A 297 16.53 24.76 -16.62
CA SER A 297 17.00 25.18 -15.30
C SER A 297 16.04 26.17 -14.65
N ASN A 298 16.30 26.54 -13.41
CA ASN A 298 15.60 27.61 -12.72
C ASN A 298 16.53 28.87 -12.61
N GLY A 299 17.56 28.96 -13.43
CA GLY A 299 18.42 30.14 -13.49
C GLY A 299 17.68 31.39 -14.03
N LEU A 300 18.06 32.57 -13.56
CA LEU A 300 17.42 33.85 -13.95
C LEU A 300 17.37 34.02 -15.46
N LYS A 301 18.47 33.70 -16.18
CA LYS A 301 18.56 33.83 -17.63
C LYS A 301 17.56 32.95 -18.35
N GLU A 302 17.47 31.65 -18.07
CA GLU A 302 16.51 30.78 -18.74
C GLU A 302 15.04 31.12 -18.41
N VAL A 303 14.77 31.61 -17.20
CA VAL A 303 13.42 32.05 -16.81
C VAL A 303 13.08 33.36 -17.47
N GLY A 304 14.06 34.31 -17.59
CA GLY A 304 13.92 35.56 -18.32
C GLY A 304 13.67 35.35 -19.81
N ASP A 305 14.41 34.45 -20.45
CA ASP A 305 14.22 34.05 -21.86
C ASP A 305 12.81 33.45 -22.07
N TYR A 306 12.33 32.62 -21.16
CA TYR A 306 10.95 32.11 -21.19
C TYR A 306 9.90 33.22 -21.10
N LEU A 307 10.20 34.28 -20.36
CA LEU A 307 9.36 35.49 -20.25
C LEU A 307 9.60 36.51 -21.38
N ASN A 308 10.37 36.15 -22.40
CA ASN A 308 10.74 37.00 -23.55
C ASN A 308 11.62 38.22 -23.19
N PHE A 309 12.38 38.16 -22.09
CA PHE A 309 13.36 39.19 -21.77
C PHE A 309 14.46 39.21 -22.84
N LYS A 310 14.90 40.41 -23.20
CA LYS A 310 15.97 40.60 -24.20
C LYS A 310 17.25 41.08 -23.51
N TRP A 311 18.21 40.17 -23.43
CA TRP A 311 19.53 40.43 -22.87
C TRP A 311 20.35 41.32 -23.82
N GLY A 312 21.10 42.29 -23.30
CA GLY A 312 22.01 43.13 -24.08
C GLY A 312 23.15 42.31 -24.71
N ASP A 313 23.65 41.29 -23.98
CA ASP A 313 24.54 40.26 -24.50
C ASP A 313 23.94 38.87 -24.21
N PRO A 314 23.41 38.19 -25.25
CA PRO A 314 22.81 36.89 -25.08
C PRO A 314 23.78 35.78 -24.60
N GLU A 315 25.08 35.97 -24.79
CA GLU A 315 26.11 35.02 -24.41
C GLU A 315 26.67 35.24 -23.00
N ALA A 316 26.44 36.40 -22.39
CA ALA A 316 26.93 36.75 -21.06
C ALA A 316 26.41 35.72 -20.00
N ASP A 317 27.29 35.23 -19.15
CA ASP A 317 26.98 34.48 -17.96
C ASP A 317 27.97 34.86 -16.84
N GLY A 318 27.74 34.36 -15.60
CA GLY A 318 28.59 34.67 -14.45
C GLY A 318 30.07 34.29 -14.60
N PHE A 319 30.40 33.38 -15.55
CA PHE A 319 31.80 33.06 -15.85
C PHE A 319 32.39 34.12 -16.76
N LEU A 320 31.64 34.57 -17.76
CA LEU A 320 32.06 35.58 -18.67
C LEU A 320 32.19 36.97 -17.97
N SER A 321 31.32 37.24 -16.98
CA SER A 321 31.43 38.46 -16.15
C SER A 321 32.77 38.53 -15.39
N MET A 322 33.20 37.38 -14.83
CA MET A 322 34.53 37.30 -14.18
C MET A 322 35.67 37.49 -15.16
N ALA A 323 35.58 36.95 -16.40
CA ALA A 323 36.58 37.17 -17.44
C ALA A 323 36.64 38.66 -17.86
N TRP A 324 35.50 39.30 -18.04
CA TRP A 324 35.45 40.76 -18.34
C TRP A 324 36.02 41.59 -17.21
N ARG A 325 35.80 41.22 -15.94
CA ARG A 325 36.42 41.89 -14.78
C ARG A 325 37.94 41.77 -14.84
N LYS A 326 38.47 40.56 -15.11
CA LYS A 326 39.92 40.36 -15.26
C LYS A 326 40.52 41.15 -16.45
N GLN A 327 39.80 41.22 -17.57
CA GLN A 327 40.25 42.09 -18.72
C GLN A 327 40.27 43.55 -18.33
N TRP A 328 39.26 44.04 -17.60
CA TRP A 328 39.26 45.39 -17.06
C TRP A 328 40.47 45.66 -16.13
N GLU A 329 40.74 44.75 -15.20
CA GLU A 329 41.89 44.85 -14.30
C GLU A 329 43.23 44.91 -15.03
N ASN A 330 43.36 44.14 -16.12
CA ASN A 330 44.59 44.07 -16.90
C ASN A 330 44.78 45.26 -17.85
N THR A 331 43.69 45.80 -18.41
CA THR A 331 43.76 46.79 -19.50
C THR A 331 43.37 48.22 -19.06
N GLY A 332 42.56 48.34 -17.99
CA GLY A 332 41.98 49.65 -17.56
C GLY A 332 40.92 50.20 -18.51
N LEU A 333 40.52 49.47 -19.54
CA LEU A 333 39.58 49.98 -20.59
C LEU A 333 38.13 50.01 -20.05
N ASN A 334 37.48 51.15 -20.14
CA ASN A 334 36.11 51.35 -19.64
C ASN A 334 35.08 50.48 -20.36
N ASP A 335 35.32 50.09 -21.59
CA ASP A 335 34.39 49.21 -22.35
C ASP A 335 34.04 47.92 -21.59
N TRP A 336 34.99 47.34 -20.87
CA TRP A 336 34.76 46.15 -20.06
C TRP A 336 33.91 46.44 -18.79
N LYS A 337 34.14 47.61 -18.19
CA LYS A 337 33.34 48.08 -17.06
C LYS A 337 31.91 48.38 -17.49
N ASP A 338 31.74 49.05 -18.62
CA ASP A 338 30.40 49.36 -19.18
C ASP A 338 29.61 48.12 -19.56
N LYS A 339 30.29 47.10 -20.10
CA LYS A 339 29.67 45.77 -20.33
C LYS A 339 29.19 45.10 -19.02
N LEU A 340 30.00 45.14 -17.98
CA LEU A 340 29.65 44.58 -16.67
C LEU A 340 28.51 45.34 -16.00
N LEU A 341 28.53 46.69 -16.08
CA LEU A 341 27.41 47.50 -15.58
C LEU A 341 26.11 47.19 -16.31
N LYS A 342 26.17 47.10 -17.64
CA LYS A 342 25.00 46.73 -18.45
C LYS A 342 24.48 45.35 -18.16
N TYR A 343 25.35 44.34 -18.05
CA TYR A 343 25.02 42.98 -17.71
C TYR A 343 24.29 42.91 -16.36
N ASN A 344 24.80 43.50 -15.30
CA ASN A 344 24.20 43.55 -13.98
C ASN A 344 22.82 44.30 -13.98
N GLN A 345 22.71 45.41 -14.75
CA GLN A 345 21.41 46.08 -14.91
C GLN A 345 20.37 45.18 -15.60
N ASP A 346 20.78 44.40 -16.60
CA ASP A 346 19.90 43.50 -17.31
C ASP A 346 19.43 42.37 -16.34
N ASP A 347 20.33 41.85 -15.47
CA ASP A 347 19.95 40.86 -14.44
C ASP A 347 18.94 41.44 -13.42
N CYS A 348 19.12 42.69 -12.98
CA CYS A 348 18.15 43.38 -12.11
C CYS A 348 16.79 43.61 -12.81
N ARG A 349 16.76 43.92 -14.11
CA ARG A 349 15.51 44.08 -14.88
C ARG A 349 14.83 42.73 -15.13
N ALA A 350 15.59 41.68 -15.40
CA ALA A 350 15.06 40.31 -15.50
C ALA A 350 14.43 39.84 -14.16
N LEU A 351 15.05 40.23 -13.04
CA LEU A 351 14.50 39.95 -11.70
C LEU A 351 13.16 40.69 -11.48
N LEU A 352 13.05 41.95 -11.90
CA LEU A 352 11.80 42.70 -11.89
C LEU A 352 10.72 42.03 -12.74
N LEU A 353 11.07 41.56 -13.95
CA LEU A 353 10.13 40.85 -14.83
C LEU A 353 9.63 39.55 -14.20
N VAL A 354 10.50 38.76 -13.56
CA VAL A 354 10.12 37.53 -12.83
C VAL A 354 9.17 37.87 -11.66
N HIS A 355 9.43 38.94 -10.91
CA HIS A 355 8.52 39.39 -9.84
C HIS A 355 7.15 39.77 -10.41
N GLN A 356 7.08 40.57 -11.47
CA GLN A 356 5.84 40.97 -12.14
C GLN A 356 5.07 39.77 -12.66
N TRP A 357 5.77 38.75 -13.19
CA TRP A 357 5.15 37.49 -13.60
C TRP A 357 4.54 36.73 -12.41
N PHE A 358 5.21 36.68 -11.27
CA PHE A 358 4.66 36.06 -10.06
C PHE A 358 3.42 36.78 -9.54
N CYS A 359 3.40 38.10 -9.61
CA CYS A 359 2.22 38.92 -9.29
C CYS A 359 1.05 38.60 -10.24
N LYS A 360 1.29 38.45 -11.53
CA LYS A 360 0.28 38.02 -12.51
C LYS A 360 -0.25 36.62 -12.20
N LEU A 361 0.61 35.67 -11.84
CA LEU A 361 0.18 34.32 -11.43
C LEU A 361 -0.68 34.31 -10.17
N ALA A 362 -0.55 35.30 -9.30
CA ALA A 362 -1.34 35.47 -8.09
C ALA A 362 -2.71 36.12 -8.34
N SER A 363 -2.79 37.03 -9.30
CA SER A 363 -4.01 37.81 -9.58
C SER A 363 -4.91 37.20 -10.65
N ASP A 364 -4.36 36.41 -11.57
CA ASP A 364 -5.09 35.84 -12.70
C ASP A 364 -4.92 34.32 -12.75
N THR A 365 -6.07 33.59 -12.69
CA THR A 365 -6.10 32.11 -12.71
C THR A 365 -6.20 31.53 -14.12
N ASP A 366 -6.48 32.35 -15.14
CA ASP A 366 -6.77 31.92 -16.51
C ASP A 366 -5.69 32.37 -17.52
N LEU A 367 -4.48 32.55 -17.06
CA LEU A 367 -3.34 32.87 -17.94
C LEU A 367 -3.09 31.74 -18.95
N GLU A 368 -2.89 32.15 -20.20
CA GLU A 368 -2.51 31.25 -21.28
C GLU A 368 -1.22 30.47 -20.91
N ASN A 369 -1.18 29.18 -21.16
CA ASN A 369 -0.05 28.32 -20.85
C ASN A 369 0.29 28.15 -19.35
N VAL A 370 -0.64 28.50 -18.44
CA VAL A 370 -0.52 28.24 -17.00
C VAL A 370 -1.57 27.23 -16.56
N GLN A 371 -1.20 26.26 -15.74
CA GLN A 371 -2.12 25.25 -15.22
C GLN A 371 -1.96 25.03 -13.73
N GLN A 372 -3.04 25.14 -12.97
CA GLN A 372 -3.06 24.81 -11.56
C GLN A 372 -3.05 23.28 -11.39
N VAL A 373 -2.10 22.74 -10.61
CA VAL A 373 -1.96 21.30 -10.36
C VAL A 373 -3.20 20.72 -9.64
N ALA A 374 -3.85 21.52 -8.79
CA ALA A 374 -5.08 21.11 -8.09
C ALA A 374 -6.26 20.81 -9.03
N GLN A 375 -6.28 21.42 -10.21
CA GLN A 375 -7.32 21.25 -11.24
C GLN A 375 -7.04 20.11 -12.21
N MET A 376 -5.85 19.52 -12.18
CA MET A 376 -5.48 18.44 -13.10
C MET A 376 -6.30 17.17 -12.88
N LYS A 377 -6.76 16.59 -13.99
CA LYS A 377 -7.34 15.23 -13.99
C LYS A 377 -6.23 14.19 -13.76
N LYS A 378 -6.60 13.02 -13.24
CA LYS A 378 -5.64 11.90 -13.11
C LYS A 378 -5.18 11.47 -14.50
N HIS A 379 -3.86 11.42 -14.70
CA HIS A 379 -3.31 10.84 -15.92
C HIS A 379 -3.57 9.34 -15.99
N THR A 380 -3.93 8.85 -17.17
CA THR A 380 -3.89 7.42 -17.47
C THR A 380 -2.43 6.99 -17.60
N PRO A 381 -1.99 5.91 -16.94
CA PRO A 381 -0.62 5.42 -17.07
C PRO A 381 -0.24 5.18 -18.55
N TYR A 382 1.00 5.46 -18.89
CA TYR A 382 1.50 5.35 -20.29
C TYR A 382 1.20 4.00 -20.93
N HIS A 383 1.45 2.89 -20.22
CA HIS A 383 1.21 1.55 -20.72
C HIS A 383 -0.29 1.25 -20.97
N LEU A 384 -1.21 1.87 -20.21
CA LEU A 384 -2.65 1.75 -20.45
C LEU A 384 -3.12 2.60 -21.65
N GLN A 385 -2.36 3.64 -22.03
CA GLN A 385 -2.66 4.44 -23.23
C GLN A 385 -2.14 3.78 -24.52
N HIS A 386 -0.98 3.09 -24.44
CA HIS A 386 -0.25 2.63 -25.61
C HIS A 386 -0.20 1.10 -25.75
N ASN A 387 -0.57 0.35 -24.72
CA ASN A 387 -0.62 -1.11 -24.71
C ASN A 387 -2.01 -1.60 -24.34
N LYS A 388 -2.89 -1.72 -25.33
CA LYS A 388 -4.27 -2.16 -25.16
C LYS A 388 -4.37 -3.57 -24.57
N GLU A 389 -3.53 -4.49 -25.00
CA GLU A 389 -3.52 -5.88 -24.54
C GLU A 389 -3.25 -5.99 -23.04
N PHE A 390 -2.31 -5.20 -22.54
CA PHE A 390 -2.00 -5.15 -21.11
C PHE A 390 -3.16 -4.56 -20.29
N GLY A 391 -3.80 -3.51 -20.79
CA GLY A 391 -4.93 -2.86 -20.12
C GLY A 391 -6.17 -3.76 -20.04
N GLU A 392 -6.46 -4.52 -21.10
CA GLU A 392 -7.60 -5.45 -21.16
C GLU A 392 -7.41 -6.62 -20.20
N ASP A 393 -6.23 -7.23 -20.15
CA ASP A 393 -5.92 -8.31 -19.22
C ASP A 393 -6.04 -7.87 -17.76
N PHE A 394 -5.55 -6.68 -17.40
CA PHE A 394 -5.73 -6.14 -16.06
C PHE A 394 -7.18 -5.87 -15.70
N GLN A 395 -7.97 -5.37 -16.63
CA GLN A 395 -9.40 -5.15 -16.41
C GLN A 395 -10.14 -6.47 -16.17
N LEU A 396 -9.84 -7.50 -16.96
CA LEU A 396 -10.42 -8.83 -16.80
C LEU A 396 -9.99 -9.50 -15.49
N ILE A 397 -8.71 -9.48 -15.16
CA ILE A 397 -8.20 -10.01 -13.89
C ILE A 397 -8.83 -9.27 -12.72
N SER A 398 -8.94 -7.94 -12.79
CA SER A 398 -9.60 -7.14 -11.77
C SER A 398 -11.08 -7.50 -11.62
N LYS A 399 -11.81 -7.71 -12.72
CA LYS A 399 -13.21 -8.16 -12.70
C LYS A 399 -13.35 -9.55 -12.08
N ALA A 400 -12.45 -10.48 -12.40
CA ALA A 400 -12.40 -11.82 -11.82
C ALA A 400 -12.03 -11.83 -10.33
N SER A 401 -11.57 -10.71 -9.80
CA SER A 401 -11.21 -10.56 -8.39
C SER A 401 -12.37 -10.17 -7.48
N TYR A 402 -13.52 -9.77 -8.01
CA TYR A 402 -14.66 -9.40 -7.17
C TYR A 402 -15.19 -10.58 -6.37
N PHE A 403 -15.65 -10.29 -5.15
CA PHE A 403 -16.15 -11.27 -4.19
C PHE A 403 -17.27 -12.16 -4.79
N ASP A 404 -18.26 -11.56 -5.42
CA ASP A 404 -19.39 -12.29 -6.00
C ASP A 404 -18.95 -13.16 -7.18
N TYR A 405 -17.99 -12.70 -7.99
CA TYR A 405 -17.45 -13.49 -9.09
C TYR A 405 -16.77 -14.78 -8.57
N GLN A 406 -15.88 -14.66 -7.59
CA GLN A 406 -15.19 -15.80 -6.99
C GLN A 406 -16.17 -16.76 -6.30
N ARG A 407 -17.13 -16.22 -5.57
CA ARG A 407 -18.15 -16.99 -4.88
C ARG A 407 -18.96 -17.84 -5.85
N ASN A 408 -19.35 -17.30 -7.01
CA ASN A 408 -20.09 -18.02 -8.04
C ASN A 408 -19.27 -19.12 -8.73
N LYS A 409 -17.93 -19.10 -8.63
CA LYS A 409 -17.05 -20.11 -9.21
C LYS A 409 -16.69 -21.24 -8.24
N ILE A 410 -17.11 -21.16 -6.99
CA ILE A 410 -17.05 -22.24 -6.03
C ILE A 410 -18.34 -23.06 -6.20
N TYR A 411 -18.22 -24.22 -6.83
CA TYR A 411 -19.37 -25.10 -7.04
C TYR A 411 -19.78 -25.77 -5.72
N TRP A 412 -20.73 -25.20 -5.03
CA TRP A 412 -21.54 -25.86 -4.02
C TRP A 412 -22.77 -26.44 -4.69
N ARG A 413 -23.10 -27.68 -4.44
CA ARG A 413 -24.23 -28.40 -5.12
C ARG A 413 -25.63 -27.85 -4.83
N ASN A 414 -25.77 -26.89 -3.92
CA ASN A 414 -27.03 -26.21 -3.70
C ASN A 414 -27.07 -24.93 -4.53
N GLU A 415 -27.65 -25.04 -5.72
CA GLU A 415 -28.15 -23.87 -6.44
C GLU A 415 -29.17 -23.15 -5.56
N LEU A 416 -28.76 -22.07 -4.93
CA LEU A 416 -29.70 -21.10 -4.40
C LEU A 416 -30.47 -20.55 -5.60
N LYS A 417 -31.70 -21.05 -5.83
CA LYS A 417 -32.62 -20.47 -6.80
C LYS A 417 -32.66 -18.97 -6.53
N LYS A 418 -32.29 -18.15 -7.52
CA LYS A 418 -32.47 -16.72 -7.49
C LYS A 418 -33.97 -16.44 -7.31
N GLN A 419 -34.39 -16.15 -6.09
CA GLN A 419 -35.65 -15.49 -5.86
C GLN A 419 -35.45 -14.03 -6.30
N THR A 420 -36.02 -13.71 -7.44
CA THR A 420 -36.21 -12.33 -7.87
C THR A 420 -36.96 -11.57 -6.78
N PRO A 421 -36.45 -10.43 -6.30
CA PRO A 421 -37.21 -9.62 -5.35
C PRO A 421 -38.52 -9.16 -6.05
N ALA A 422 -39.63 -9.44 -5.42
CA ALA A 422 -40.91 -8.90 -5.85
C ALA A 422 -40.85 -7.36 -5.81
N ALA A 423 -41.27 -6.72 -6.89
CA ALA A 423 -41.30 -5.27 -7.01
C ALA A 423 -42.15 -4.66 -5.88
N SER A 424 -41.53 -3.82 -5.07
CA SER A 424 -42.23 -3.07 -4.02
C SER A 424 -43.03 -1.93 -4.64
N SER A 425 -44.34 -1.92 -4.38
CA SER A 425 -45.24 -0.82 -4.69
C SER A 425 -44.84 0.49 -3.98
N PRO A 426 -45.17 1.67 -4.55
CA PRO A 426 -44.70 2.95 -3.99
C PRO A 426 -45.41 3.25 -2.65
N ARG A 427 -44.62 3.51 -1.63
CA ARG A 427 -45.07 3.92 -0.30
C ARG A 427 -45.57 5.37 -0.32
N GLN A 428 -46.81 5.62 0.12
CA GLN A 428 -47.30 6.94 0.46
C GLN A 428 -46.60 7.46 1.73
N ARG A 429 -46.18 8.73 1.69
CA ARG A 429 -45.52 9.42 2.84
C ARG A 429 -46.55 9.75 3.92
N PRO A 430 -46.31 9.48 5.20
CA PRO A 430 -47.16 9.98 6.28
C PRO A 430 -46.94 11.48 6.50
N LYS A 431 -48.03 12.17 6.88
CA LYS A 431 -48.04 13.60 7.23
C LYS A 431 -47.22 13.88 8.50
N GLN A 432 -46.44 14.95 8.49
CA GLN A 432 -45.73 15.47 9.65
C GLN A 432 -46.73 15.94 10.74
N LEU A 433 -46.53 15.48 11.95
CA LEU A 433 -47.14 16.02 13.18
C LEU A 433 -46.05 16.67 14.04
N GLY A 434 -46.40 17.84 14.57
CA GLY A 434 -45.47 18.77 15.22
C GLY A 434 -44.94 18.30 16.59
N GLN A 435 -43.81 18.93 16.97
CA GLN A 435 -43.09 18.71 18.20
C GLN A 435 -43.92 19.10 19.44
N GLY A 436 -44.14 18.14 20.36
CA GLY A 436 -44.62 18.37 21.70
C GLY A 436 -43.99 17.35 22.65
N HIS A 437 -43.36 17.81 23.73
CA HIS A 437 -42.91 16.92 24.80
C HIS A 437 -44.10 16.14 25.36
N MET A 438 -44.18 14.85 24.99
CA MET A 438 -45.24 13.97 25.49
C MET A 438 -44.92 13.57 26.95
N ALA A 439 -45.73 14.11 27.89
CA ALA A 439 -45.87 13.57 29.22
C ALA A 439 -46.26 12.06 29.11
N TRP A 440 -45.71 11.23 30.04
CA TRP A 440 -46.02 9.82 30.15
C TRP A 440 -47.55 9.61 30.21
N GLN A 441 -48.15 9.12 29.11
CA GLN A 441 -49.54 8.69 29.11
C GLN A 441 -49.63 7.19 29.37
N PRO A 442 -50.60 6.71 30.12
CA PRO A 442 -50.80 5.29 30.34
C PRO A 442 -51.04 4.59 29.00
N LYS A 443 -50.12 3.65 28.66
CA LYS A 443 -50.14 2.94 27.38
C LYS A 443 -51.42 2.10 27.30
N LYS A 444 -52.12 2.16 26.19
CA LYS A 444 -53.23 1.25 25.89
C LYS A 444 -52.69 -0.15 25.83
N VAL A 445 -53.15 -1.02 26.77
CA VAL A 445 -52.81 -2.43 26.81
C VAL A 445 -53.50 -3.17 25.66
N ASN A 446 -52.68 -3.84 24.80
CA ASN A 446 -53.20 -4.60 23.64
C ASN A 446 -53.56 -6.04 24.05
N GLU A 447 -52.83 -6.59 25.05
CA GLU A 447 -52.98 -7.99 25.47
C GLU A 447 -52.72 -8.14 26.95
N ILE A 448 -53.55 -8.98 27.65
CA ILE A 448 -53.33 -9.33 29.05
C ILE A 448 -53.03 -10.82 29.13
N ILE A 449 -51.89 -11.15 29.68
CA ILE A 449 -51.46 -12.53 29.92
C ILE A 449 -51.47 -12.85 31.40
N ILE A 450 -52.34 -13.77 31.78
CA ILE A 450 -52.34 -14.28 33.16
C ILE A 450 -51.29 -15.40 33.27
N MET A 451 -50.31 -15.17 34.13
CA MET A 451 -49.23 -16.12 34.35
C MET A 451 -49.75 -17.38 35.07
N PRO A 452 -49.37 -18.60 34.58
CA PRO A 452 -49.78 -19.82 35.17
C PRO A 452 -49.31 -19.93 36.65
N PRO A 453 -50.06 -20.59 37.52
CA PRO A 453 -49.70 -20.80 38.92
C PRO A 453 -48.42 -21.61 39.06
N LEU A 454 -47.64 -21.35 40.11
CA LEU A 454 -46.43 -22.13 40.41
C LEU A 454 -46.81 -23.57 40.77
N LYS A 455 -46.17 -24.54 40.15
CA LYS A 455 -46.40 -25.97 40.46
C LYS A 455 -45.65 -26.43 41.73
N VAL A 456 -44.57 -25.73 42.07
CA VAL A 456 -43.66 -26.11 43.18
C VAL A 456 -43.17 -24.82 43.91
N CYS A 457 -43.00 -24.90 45.20
CA CYS A 457 -42.46 -23.77 45.98
C CYS A 457 -40.98 -23.55 45.63
N PRO A 458 -40.56 -22.34 45.15
CA PRO A 458 -39.17 -22.10 44.80
C PRO A 458 -38.22 -21.98 46.01
N GLY A 459 -38.72 -22.04 47.25
CA GLY A 459 -37.92 -21.99 48.47
C GLY A 459 -37.64 -23.36 49.09
N CYS A 460 -38.59 -24.30 49.01
CA CYS A 460 -38.47 -25.61 49.68
C CYS A 460 -38.91 -26.80 48.84
N GLY A 461 -39.22 -26.61 47.53
CA GLY A 461 -39.60 -27.71 46.64
C GLY A 461 -41.00 -28.34 46.90
N HIS A 462 -41.77 -27.87 47.87
CA HIS A 462 -43.06 -28.47 48.20
C HIS A 462 -44.14 -28.14 47.15
N THR A 463 -44.98 -29.10 46.79
CA THR A 463 -45.97 -29.00 45.69
C THR A 463 -47.29 -28.39 46.11
N LYS A 464 -47.69 -28.46 47.46
CA LYS A 464 -48.94 -27.89 47.94
C LYS A 464 -48.80 -26.39 48.17
N LEU A 465 -49.45 -25.57 47.26
CA LEU A 465 -49.42 -24.12 47.29
C LEU A 465 -50.87 -23.64 47.36
N TYR A 466 -51.13 -22.65 48.24
CA TYR A 466 -52.39 -21.94 48.33
C TYR A 466 -52.32 -20.69 47.50
N TYR A 467 -53.20 -20.51 46.52
CA TYR A 467 -53.20 -19.37 45.60
C TYR A 467 -54.20 -18.32 46.06
N SER A 468 -53.77 -17.04 46.03
CA SER A 468 -54.69 -15.92 46.01
C SER A 468 -54.98 -15.57 44.55
N HIS A 469 -56.23 -15.63 44.16
CA HIS A 469 -56.71 -15.28 42.79
C HIS A 469 -56.68 -13.76 42.54
N GLU A 470 -56.48 -12.95 43.58
CA GLU A 470 -56.29 -11.52 43.39
C GLU A 470 -54.94 -11.25 42.68
N THR A 471 -54.98 -10.65 41.54
CA THR A 471 -53.78 -10.18 40.80
C THR A 471 -53.14 -9.01 41.55
N LYS A 472 -52.12 -9.34 42.40
CA LYS A 472 -51.47 -8.31 43.25
C LYS A 472 -50.21 -7.73 42.59
N SER A 473 -49.82 -8.19 41.43
CA SER A 473 -48.69 -7.62 40.72
C SER A 473 -48.80 -7.81 39.18
N SER A 474 -48.57 -6.71 38.50
CA SER A 474 -48.49 -6.73 37.02
C SER A 474 -47.17 -6.10 36.54
N VAL A 475 -46.71 -6.53 35.39
CA VAL A 475 -45.58 -5.95 34.68
C VAL A 475 -46.01 -5.65 33.25
N ILE A 476 -45.82 -4.41 32.84
CA ILE A 476 -46.10 -3.97 31.45
C ILE A 476 -44.85 -4.13 30.63
N GLN A 477 -44.95 -4.85 29.51
CA GLN A 477 -43.92 -4.98 28.50
C GLN A 477 -44.37 -4.29 27.22
N THR A 478 -43.51 -3.40 26.70
CA THR A 478 -43.70 -2.78 25.39
C THR A 478 -42.81 -3.47 24.37
N ASP A 479 -43.40 -3.94 23.27
CA ASP A 479 -42.68 -4.60 22.18
C ASP A 479 -43.15 -4.07 20.81
N LEU A 480 -42.61 -4.62 19.77
CA LEU A 480 -43.05 -4.39 18.38
C LEU A 480 -43.72 -5.64 17.82
N LYS A 481 -44.82 -5.41 17.09
CA LYS A 481 -45.49 -6.45 16.30
C LYS A 481 -45.24 -6.19 14.81
N PHE A 482 -44.62 -7.17 14.16
CA PHE A 482 -44.37 -7.13 12.71
C PHE A 482 -45.55 -7.78 11.99
N THR A 483 -46.16 -7.03 11.07
CA THR A 483 -47.30 -7.46 10.26
C THR A 483 -47.02 -7.20 8.79
N PRO A 484 -47.73 -7.83 7.85
CA PRO A 484 -47.56 -7.51 6.42
C PRO A 484 -47.81 -6.05 6.07
N SER A 485 -48.66 -5.34 6.85
CA SER A 485 -48.93 -3.92 6.71
C SER A 485 -47.94 -2.98 7.35
N GLY A 486 -46.97 -3.50 8.11
CA GLY A 486 -45.95 -2.69 8.77
C GLY A 486 -45.61 -3.15 10.20
N ILE A 487 -44.89 -2.30 10.91
CA ILE A 487 -44.45 -2.53 12.30
C ILE A 487 -45.24 -1.59 13.21
N THR A 488 -45.83 -2.13 14.26
CA THR A 488 -46.63 -1.39 15.21
C THR A 488 -46.18 -1.64 16.65
N GLN A 489 -46.46 -0.67 17.55
CA GLN A 489 -46.25 -0.88 18.98
C GLN A 489 -47.23 -1.93 19.49
N HIS A 490 -46.79 -2.83 20.38
CA HIS A 490 -47.61 -3.79 21.05
C HIS A 490 -47.32 -3.81 22.57
N VAL A 491 -48.32 -3.59 23.39
CA VAL A 491 -48.21 -3.50 24.85
C VAL A 491 -48.90 -4.69 25.50
N THR A 492 -48.12 -5.53 26.21
CA THR A 492 -48.63 -6.70 26.92
C THR A 492 -48.51 -6.48 28.45
N GLU A 493 -49.58 -6.68 29.18
CA GLU A 493 -49.61 -6.71 30.63
C GLU A 493 -49.60 -8.15 31.12
N TYR A 494 -48.55 -8.49 31.89
CA TYR A 494 -48.40 -9.80 32.53
C TYR A 494 -48.89 -9.69 33.96
N ARG A 495 -49.94 -10.43 34.32
CA ARG A 495 -50.55 -10.46 35.65
C ARG A 495 -50.23 -11.77 36.37
N SER A 496 -49.91 -11.70 37.67
CA SER A 496 -49.63 -12.88 38.50
C SER A 496 -50.26 -12.76 39.86
N GLY A 497 -50.83 -13.90 40.31
CA GLY A 497 -51.26 -14.03 41.67
C GLY A 497 -50.11 -14.42 42.61
N THR A 498 -50.34 -14.34 43.89
CA THR A 498 -49.40 -14.78 44.94
C THR A 498 -49.75 -16.17 45.38
N ALA A 499 -48.72 -16.99 45.64
CA ALA A 499 -48.88 -18.34 46.25
C ALA A 499 -48.24 -18.40 47.63
N LYS A 500 -48.93 -19.05 48.60
CA LYS A 500 -48.40 -19.34 49.95
C LYS A 500 -48.10 -20.82 50.09
N CYS A 501 -46.85 -21.17 50.39
CA CYS A 501 -46.45 -22.55 50.52
C CYS A 501 -47.04 -23.18 51.84
N ALA A 502 -47.67 -24.39 51.76
CA ALA A 502 -48.20 -25.07 52.88
C ALA A 502 -47.11 -25.48 53.93
N LYS A 503 -45.86 -25.80 53.42
CA LYS A 503 -44.80 -26.28 54.33
C LYS A 503 -43.98 -25.09 54.94
N CYS A 504 -43.42 -24.23 54.16
CA CYS A 504 -42.51 -23.16 54.59
C CYS A 504 -43.24 -21.81 54.85
N ARG A 505 -44.55 -21.76 54.64
CA ARG A 505 -45.42 -20.56 54.76
C ARG A 505 -44.98 -19.30 53.98
N LYS A 506 -43.94 -19.43 53.24
CA LYS A 506 -43.38 -18.31 52.39
C LYS A 506 -44.37 -17.90 51.32
N LYS A 507 -44.68 -16.59 51.26
CA LYS A 507 -45.45 -16.05 50.13
C LYS A 507 -44.50 -15.92 48.95
N THR A 508 -44.87 -16.44 47.79
CA THR A 508 -44.07 -16.41 46.58
C THR A 508 -44.94 -15.98 45.42
N MET A 509 -44.35 -15.26 44.53
CA MET A 509 -44.91 -14.92 43.21
C MET A 509 -44.21 -15.72 42.14
N ASN A 510 -44.87 -15.89 41.02
CA ASN A 510 -44.22 -16.51 39.88
C ASN A 510 -42.99 -15.65 39.46
N LYS A 511 -41.76 -16.23 39.58
CA LYS A 511 -40.51 -15.52 39.23
C LYS A 511 -40.41 -15.20 37.73
N ALA A 512 -41.31 -15.71 36.87
CA ALA A 512 -41.42 -15.35 35.48
C ALA A 512 -41.79 -13.86 35.28
N LEU A 513 -42.24 -13.15 36.32
CA LEU A 513 -42.38 -11.67 36.33
C LEU A 513 -41.05 -10.89 36.31
N ARG A 514 -39.90 -11.53 36.15
CA ARG A 514 -38.65 -10.88 35.74
C ARG A 514 -38.65 -10.61 34.22
N ILE A 515 -39.83 -10.29 33.67
CA ILE A 515 -40.02 -9.86 32.28
C ILE A 515 -39.36 -8.49 32.12
N MET A 516 -38.59 -8.31 31.06
CA MET A 516 -38.01 -6.99 30.72
C MET A 516 -39.14 -6.04 30.28
N HIS A 517 -39.06 -4.78 30.62
CA HIS A 517 -40.02 -3.76 30.24
C HIS A 517 -40.16 -3.60 28.70
N TYR A 518 -39.18 -4.05 27.94
CA TYR A 518 -39.20 -4.05 26.48
C TYR A 518 -39.02 -5.49 25.96
N GLY A 519 -39.74 -5.77 24.88
CA GLY A 519 -39.81 -7.11 24.32
C GLY A 519 -38.69 -7.43 23.32
N ASP A 520 -38.67 -8.67 22.92
CA ASP A 520 -37.58 -9.23 22.10
C ASP A 520 -37.59 -8.75 20.65
N ASN A 521 -38.76 -8.40 20.09
CA ASN A 521 -38.88 -7.86 18.72
C ASN A 521 -38.26 -6.47 18.63
N LEU A 522 -38.45 -5.65 19.66
CA LEU A 522 -37.82 -4.35 19.76
C LEU A 522 -36.28 -4.48 19.77
N PHE A 523 -35.76 -5.40 20.61
CA PHE A 523 -34.30 -5.62 20.64
C PHE A 523 -33.76 -6.24 19.35
N ALA A 524 -34.53 -7.06 18.65
CA ALA A 524 -34.14 -7.55 17.32
C ALA A 524 -33.98 -6.39 16.32
N LEU A 525 -34.93 -5.43 16.31
CA LEU A 525 -34.84 -4.24 15.47
C LEU A 525 -33.68 -3.33 15.87
N VAL A 526 -33.45 -3.13 17.17
CA VAL A 526 -32.32 -2.35 17.72
C VAL A 526 -31.00 -2.94 17.27
N LEU A 527 -30.85 -4.27 17.32
CA LEU A 527 -29.61 -4.95 16.85
C LEU A 527 -29.44 -4.81 15.35
N ASP A 528 -30.49 -4.91 14.58
CA ASP A 528 -30.44 -4.74 13.13
C ASP A 528 -29.97 -3.32 12.73
N TYR A 529 -30.53 -2.29 13.38
CA TYR A 529 -30.06 -0.92 13.18
C TYR A 529 -28.61 -0.71 13.63
N TYR A 530 -28.24 -1.28 14.78
CA TYR A 530 -26.90 -1.10 15.34
C TYR A 530 -25.81 -1.82 14.52
N VAL A 531 -26.06 -3.06 14.09
CA VAL A 531 -25.06 -3.91 13.45
C VAL A 531 -25.05 -3.77 11.93
N ASN A 532 -26.20 -3.83 11.27
CA ASN A 532 -26.29 -3.77 9.81
C ASN A 532 -26.26 -2.35 9.26
N PHE A 533 -26.91 -1.40 9.95
CA PHE A 533 -27.03 -0.02 9.50
C PHE A 533 -26.05 0.91 10.21
N HIS A 534 -25.27 0.41 11.19
CA HIS A 534 -24.25 1.14 11.93
C HIS A 534 -24.77 2.41 12.62
N VAL A 535 -26.04 2.42 13.03
CA VAL A 535 -26.69 3.54 13.68
C VAL A 535 -26.26 3.61 15.14
N SER A 536 -25.97 4.81 15.67
CA SER A 536 -25.60 5.00 17.07
C SER A 536 -26.81 4.74 18.00
N ASN A 537 -26.52 4.34 19.26
CA ASN A 537 -27.61 4.10 20.22
C ASN A 537 -28.47 5.34 20.46
N GLU A 538 -27.90 6.55 20.41
CA GLU A 538 -28.65 7.81 20.52
C GLU A 538 -29.61 7.99 19.33
N MET A 539 -29.14 7.73 18.11
CA MET A 539 -29.99 7.83 16.93
C MET A 539 -31.06 6.73 16.90
N ILE A 540 -30.72 5.51 17.35
CA ILE A 540 -31.69 4.41 17.48
C ILE A 540 -32.79 4.79 18.48
N SER A 541 -32.44 5.39 19.62
CA SER A 541 -33.43 5.88 20.60
C SER A 541 -34.41 6.86 19.97
N LYS A 542 -33.90 7.84 19.19
CA LYS A 542 -34.75 8.81 18.48
C LYS A 542 -35.62 8.16 17.41
N LEU A 543 -35.06 7.27 16.59
CA LEU A 543 -35.79 6.56 15.53
C LEU A 543 -36.96 5.73 16.10
N ILE A 544 -36.71 5.05 17.25
CA ILE A 544 -37.75 4.25 17.92
C ILE A 544 -38.84 5.14 18.50
N GLU A 545 -38.49 6.29 19.08
CA GLU A 545 -39.42 7.26 19.59
C GLU A 545 -40.27 7.90 18.46
N GLU A 546 -39.64 8.37 17.40
CA GLU A 546 -40.32 9.05 16.29
C GLU A 546 -41.22 8.11 15.47
N HIS A 547 -40.78 6.88 15.21
CA HIS A 547 -41.51 5.96 14.32
C HIS A 547 -42.49 5.05 15.04
N TYR A 548 -42.24 4.70 16.29
CA TYR A 548 -43.00 3.68 17.04
C TYR A 548 -43.57 4.21 18.33
N HIS A 549 -43.29 5.49 18.71
CA HIS A 549 -43.73 6.11 19.94
C HIS A 549 -43.29 5.34 21.21
N ILE A 550 -42.10 4.74 21.17
CA ILE A 550 -41.50 4.00 22.27
C ILE A 550 -40.25 4.76 22.72
N TRP A 551 -40.29 5.39 23.85
CA TRP A 551 -39.13 6.06 24.43
C TRP A 551 -38.23 5.05 25.15
N VAL A 552 -36.99 4.93 24.74
CA VAL A 552 -35.96 4.07 25.38
C VAL A 552 -34.69 4.88 25.50
N SER A 553 -34.17 5.12 26.71
CA SER A 553 -32.94 5.89 26.83
C SER A 553 -31.74 5.19 26.17
N PRO A 554 -30.78 5.95 25.56
CA PRO A 554 -29.58 5.37 24.93
C PRO A 554 -28.77 4.45 25.86
N MET A 555 -28.69 4.82 27.16
CA MET A 555 -28.00 4.02 28.19
C MET A 555 -28.73 2.68 28.44
N TYR A 556 -30.04 2.70 28.47
CA TYR A 556 -30.84 1.48 28.57
C TYR A 556 -30.63 0.58 27.37
N LEU A 557 -30.62 1.13 26.16
CA LEU A 557 -30.31 0.38 24.93
C LEU A 557 -28.97 -0.33 24.99
N VAL A 558 -27.90 0.33 25.48
CA VAL A 558 -26.58 -0.28 25.66
C VAL A 558 -26.64 -1.45 26.65
N MET A 559 -27.21 -1.24 27.85
CA MET A 559 -27.21 -2.27 28.90
C MET A 559 -28.08 -3.49 28.54
N TYR A 560 -29.29 -3.25 28.08
CA TYR A 560 -30.27 -4.33 27.87
C TYR A 560 -30.10 -5.03 26.52
N LYS A 561 -29.70 -4.35 25.47
CA LYS A 561 -29.30 -4.93 24.20
C LYS A 561 -28.21 -5.97 24.41
N ASN A 562 -27.13 -5.63 25.14
CA ASN A 562 -26.04 -6.54 25.40
C ASN A 562 -26.46 -7.71 26.32
N ARG A 563 -27.28 -7.43 27.32
CA ARG A 563 -27.82 -8.48 28.21
C ARG A 563 -28.70 -9.45 27.41
N TRP A 564 -29.57 -8.93 26.51
CA TRP A 564 -30.44 -9.74 25.68
C TRP A 564 -29.64 -10.59 24.72
N TRP A 565 -28.61 -9.99 24.06
CA TRP A 565 -27.70 -10.69 23.18
C TRP A 565 -26.99 -11.83 23.92
N ASN A 566 -26.32 -11.54 25.02
CA ASN A 566 -25.52 -12.52 25.76
C ASN A 566 -26.36 -13.72 26.26
N LYS A 567 -27.59 -13.46 26.65
CA LYS A 567 -28.50 -14.52 27.09
C LYS A 567 -28.99 -15.41 25.95
N THR A 568 -29.26 -14.84 24.79
CA THR A 568 -30.02 -15.52 23.72
C THR A 568 -29.14 -15.95 22.55
N TRP A 569 -28.22 -15.10 22.08
CA TRP A 569 -27.53 -15.26 20.82
C TRP A 569 -26.02 -15.47 20.89
N ALA A 570 -25.34 -15.14 21.97
CA ALA A 570 -23.91 -15.34 22.09
C ALA A 570 -23.46 -16.79 21.87
N PRO A 571 -24.19 -17.85 22.29
CA PRO A 571 -23.87 -19.23 21.96
C PRO A 571 -23.84 -19.50 20.45
N VAL A 572 -24.68 -18.82 19.65
CA VAL A 572 -24.68 -18.95 18.20
C VAL A 572 -23.37 -18.42 17.61
N ALA A 573 -22.86 -17.29 18.10
CA ALA A 573 -21.57 -16.75 17.67
C ALA A 573 -20.41 -17.71 18.00
N ILE A 574 -20.43 -18.36 19.17
CA ILE A 574 -19.44 -19.36 19.56
C ILE A 574 -19.51 -20.58 18.63
N TYR A 575 -20.72 -20.99 18.27
CA TYR A 575 -20.92 -22.12 17.35
C TYR A 575 -20.42 -21.78 15.94
N ILE A 576 -20.71 -20.58 15.42
CA ILE A 576 -20.16 -20.11 14.14
C ILE A 576 -18.64 -20.14 14.14
N LYS A 577 -17.98 -19.70 15.25
CA LYS A 577 -16.53 -19.81 15.42
C LYS A 577 -16.06 -21.25 15.22
N SER A 578 -16.73 -22.24 15.84
CA SER A 578 -16.37 -23.65 15.69
C SER A 578 -16.54 -24.15 14.26
N ILE A 579 -17.59 -23.72 13.55
CA ILE A 579 -17.78 -24.04 12.13
C ILE A 579 -16.62 -23.52 11.28
N VAL A 580 -16.25 -22.23 11.46
CA VAL A 580 -15.16 -21.61 10.70
C VAL A 580 -13.85 -22.35 10.95
N LEU A 581 -13.50 -22.61 12.21
CA LEU A 581 -12.24 -23.28 12.57
C LEU A 581 -12.17 -24.76 12.14
N ASN A 582 -13.29 -25.36 11.82
CA ASN A 582 -13.36 -26.73 11.32
C ASN A 582 -13.57 -26.79 9.79
N SER A 583 -13.59 -25.66 9.10
CA SER A 583 -13.76 -25.61 7.65
C SER A 583 -12.48 -25.98 6.91
N PRO A 584 -12.58 -26.59 5.71
CA PRO A 584 -11.38 -27.00 4.94
C PRO A 584 -10.58 -25.79 4.42
N VAL A 585 -11.23 -24.65 4.22
CA VAL A 585 -10.59 -23.41 3.73
C VAL A 585 -11.07 -22.24 4.56
N ILE A 586 -10.12 -21.47 5.11
CA ILE A 586 -10.39 -20.24 5.86
C ILE A 586 -9.65 -19.08 5.21
N HIS A 587 -10.36 -18.01 4.96
CA HIS A 587 -9.78 -16.73 4.61
C HIS A 587 -9.47 -15.92 5.88
N ILE A 588 -8.27 -15.38 5.97
CA ILE A 588 -7.85 -14.59 7.14
C ILE A 588 -7.39 -13.21 6.67
N ASP A 589 -7.83 -12.19 7.40
CA ASP A 589 -7.41 -10.80 7.20
C ASP A 589 -7.52 -10.04 8.51
N GLU A 590 -6.86 -8.88 8.65
CA GLU A 590 -6.94 -8.06 9.83
C GLU A 590 -7.06 -6.57 9.50
N THR A 591 -7.59 -5.82 10.46
CA THR A 591 -7.67 -4.36 10.35
C THR A 591 -7.48 -3.71 11.71
N THR A 592 -6.90 -2.52 11.74
CA THR A 592 -6.68 -1.76 12.97
C THR A 592 -7.99 -1.18 13.52
N ILE A 593 -8.07 -1.05 14.85
CA ILE A 593 -9.09 -0.27 15.52
C ILE A 593 -8.45 0.61 16.61
N LYS A 594 -8.92 1.86 16.70
CA LYS A 594 -8.59 2.78 17.80
C LYS A 594 -9.74 2.71 18.82
N LEU A 595 -9.42 2.41 20.06
CA LEU A 595 -10.33 2.38 21.19
C LEU A 595 -10.07 3.59 22.12
N SER A 596 -10.90 3.79 23.14
CA SER A 596 -10.82 4.94 24.04
C SER A 596 -9.50 5.04 24.81
N ARG A 597 -8.86 3.93 25.13
CA ARG A 597 -7.62 3.89 25.94
C ARG A 597 -6.46 3.20 25.24
N GLU A 598 -6.71 2.46 24.16
CA GLU A 598 -5.72 1.66 23.45
C GLU A 598 -6.06 1.53 21.97
N SER A 599 -5.11 1.02 21.20
CA SER A 599 -5.33 0.58 19.83
C SER A 599 -5.17 -0.92 19.76
N GLY A 600 -5.84 -1.56 18.82
CA GLY A 600 -5.76 -3.01 18.63
C GLY A 600 -6.10 -3.40 17.20
N TYR A 601 -6.32 -4.69 17.01
CA TYR A 601 -6.61 -5.30 15.72
C TYR A 601 -7.88 -6.13 15.79
N VAL A 602 -8.65 -6.06 14.73
CA VAL A 602 -9.79 -6.97 14.52
C VAL A 602 -9.40 -7.93 13.41
N TRP A 603 -9.32 -9.19 13.78
CA TRP A 603 -9.02 -10.31 12.90
C TRP A 603 -10.32 -10.89 12.38
N VAL A 604 -10.32 -11.24 11.11
CA VAL A 604 -11.47 -11.79 10.40
C VAL A 604 -11.11 -13.17 9.89
N PHE A 605 -11.96 -14.13 10.17
CA PHE A 605 -11.87 -15.51 9.68
C PHE A 605 -13.15 -15.79 8.89
N ALA A 606 -13.02 -16.01 7.60
CA ALA A 606 -14.17 -16.18 6.74
C ALA A 606 -14.08 -17.46 5.91
N THR A 607 -15.23 -18.11 5.72
CA THR A 607 -15.43 -19.12 4.69
C THR A 607 -16.30 -18.54 3.59
N THR A 608 -16.75 -19.33 2.64
CA THR A 608 -17.74 -18.88 1.65
C THR A 608 -19.12 -18.55 2.24
N HIS A 609 -19.44 -19.08 3.43
CA HIS A 609 -20.78 -18.99 4.03
C HIS A 609 -20.81 -18.52 5.48
N THR A 610 -19.68 -18.44 6.15
CA THR A 610 -19.60 -18.07 7.57
C THR A 610 -18.47 -17.11 7.81
N VAL A 611 -18.64 -16.18 8.76
CA VAL A 611 -17.62 -15.19 9.15
C VAL A 611 -17.52 -15.16 10.66
N PHE A 612 -16.30 -15.15 11.17
CA PHE A 612 -15.99 -14.99 12.58
C PHE A 612 -15.02 -13.83 12.78
N TYR A 613 -15.27 -12.96 13.76
CA TYR A 613 -14.41 -11.84 14.11
C TYR A 613 -13.78 -12.02 15.49
N HIS A 614 -12.53 -11.63 15.62
CA HIS A 614 -11.77 -11.68 16.87
C HIS A 614 -11.00 -10.38 17.11
N TYR A 615 -11.02 -9.88 18.36
CA TYR A 615 -10.20 -8.74 18.79
C TYR A 615 -8.90 -9.22 19.42
N ALA A 616 -7.77 -8.62 19.02
CA ALA A 616 -6.46 -8.77 19.63
C ALA A 616 -5.85 -7.38 19.91
N SER A 617 -5.11 -7.25 21.01
CA SER A 617 -4.44 -5.99 21.38
C SER A 617 -3.22 -5.70 20.53
N THR A 618 -2.56 -6.74 19.98
CA THR A 618 -1.38 -6.65 19.12
C THR A 618 -1.63 -7.32 17.77
N ARG A 619 -0.78 -7.02 16.79
CA ARG A 619 -0.76 -7.72 15.49
C ARG A 619 0.07 -9.00 15.52
N GLU A 620 0.67 -9.31 16.65
CA GLU A 620 1.46 -10.52 16.81
C GLU A 620 0.64 -11.78 16.59
N VAL A 621 1.27 -12.77 15.95
CA VAL A 621 0.58 -14.00 15.54
C VAL A 621 0.53 -15.08 16.61
N GLY A 622 1.05 -14.83 17.80
CA GLY A 622 1.05 -15.83 18.89
C GLY A 622 -0.33 -16.38 19.21
N PHE A 623 -1.37 -15.51 19.23
CA PHE A 623 -2.74 -15.98 19.42
C PHE A 623 -3.28 -16.78 18.22
N LEU A 624 -2.81 -16.51 16.96
CA LEU A 624 -3.19 -17.30 15.79
C LEU A 624 -2.60 -18.71 15.86
N GLN A 625 -1.36 -18.84 16.32
CA GLN A 625 -0.73 -20.14 16.52
C GLN A 625 -1.52 -21.00 17.50
N GLU A 626 -2.00 -20.39 18.60
CA GLU A 626 -2.85 -21.08 19.57
C GLU A 626 -4.23 -21.39 18.99
N LEU A 627 -4.88 -20.40 18.35
CA LEU A 627 -6.22 -20.55 17.77
C LEU A 627 -6.26 -21.62 16.67
N LEU A 628 -5.20 -21.71 15.86
CA LEU A 628 -5.09 -22.58 14.68
C LEU A 628 -4.22 -23.83 14.94
N LYS A 629 -3.82 -24.08 16.20
CA LYS A 629 -2.96 -25.21 16.57
C LYS A 629 -3.45 -26.56 16.06
N GLU A 630 -4.76 -26.79 16.11
CA GLU A 630 -5.39 -28.01 15.64
C GLU A 630 -5.97 -27.89 14.21
N TYR A 631 -5.85 -26.71 13.58
CA TYR A 631 -6.38 -26.50 12.24
C TYR A 631 -5.57 -27.25 11.20
N ARG A 632 -6.24 -28.03 10.36
CA ARG A 632 -5.64 -28.86 9.30
C ARG A 632 -6.09 -28.47 7.89
N GLY A 633 -6.83 -27.36 7.76
CA GLY A 633 -7.31 -26.81 6.50
C GLY A 633 -6.27 -25.95 5.75
N ILE A 634 -6.72 -25.25 4.71
CA ILE A 634 -5.94 -24.27 3.94
C ILE A 634 -6.31 -22.86 4.41
N ILE A 635 -5.29 -22.03 4.60
CA ILE A 635 -5.48 -20.61 4.89
C ILE A 635 -5.28 -19.82 3.61
N VAL A 636 -6.21 -18.92 3.30
CA VAL A 636 -6.07 -17.90 2.26
C VAL A 636 -5.81 -16.56 2.94
N SER A 637 -4.68 -15.92 2.66
CA SER A 637 -4.26 -14.67 3.32
C SER A 637 -3.55 -13.72 2.36
N ASP A 638 -3.29 -12.50 2.83
CA ASP A 638 -2.37 -11.57 2.18
C ASP A 638 -0.89 -11.99 2.40
N PHE A 639 0.05 -11.06 2.12
CA PHE A 639 1.49 -11.27 2.27
C PHE A 639 2.05 -10.81 3.63
N TYR A 640 1.21 -10.66 4.67
CA TYR A 640 1.75 -10.35 6.00
C TYR A 640 2.67 -11.50 6.48
N PRO A 641 3.94 -11.18 6.84
CA PRO A 641 4.93 -12.22 7.17
C PRO A 641 4.54 -13.12 8.34
N GLY A 642 3.71 -12.60 9.24
CA GLY A 642 3.23 -13.37 10.39
C GLY A 642 2.47 -14.66 10.01
N TYR A 643 1.78 -14.68 8.87
CA TYR A 643 1.12 -15.89 8.38
C TYR A 643 2.09 -16.99 7.93
N ASP A 644 3.33 -16.62 7.57
CA ASP A 644 4.35 -17.59 7.14
C ASP A 644 4.91 -18.42 8.30
N THR A 645 4.66 -17.98 9.56
CA THR A 645 5.07 -18.71 10.78
C THR A 645 4.07 -19.77 11.22
N LEU A 646 2.90 -19.84 10.60
CA LEU A 646 1.86 -20.80 10.89
C LEU A 646 2.16 -22.14 10.22
N ASN A 647 2.09 -23.23 10.97
CA ASN A 647 2.30 -24.58 10.44
C ASN A 647 1.04 -25.12 9.74
N VAL A 648 0.59 -24.41 8.69
CA VAL A 648 -0.61 -24.75 7.90
C VAL A 648 -0.34 -24.51 6.42
N ILE A 649 -1.06 -25.24 5.56
CA ILE A 649 -1.00 -24.99 4.12
C ILE A 649 -1.64 -23.64 3.85
N SER A 650 -0.97 -22.78 3.08
CA SER A 650 -1.46 -21.44 2.79
C SER A 650 -1.54 -21.15 1.30
N GLN A 651 -2.53 -20.39 0.91
CA GLN A 651 -2.67 -19.73 -0.39
C GLN A 651 -2.49 -18.24 -0.20
N LYS A 652 -1.52 -17.61 -0.87
CA LYS A 652 -1.36 -16.15 -0.88
C LYS A 652 -2.31 -15.51 -1.88
N CYS A 653 -2.88 -14.37 -1.49
CA CYS A 653 -3.81 -13.62 -2.33
C CYS A 653 -3.12 -13.03 -3.57
N LEU A 654 -3.42 -13.56 -4.75
CA LEU A 654 -2.85 -13.06 -6.01
C LEU A 654 -3.30 -11.63 -6.33
N ILE A 655 -4.44 -11.17 -5.82
CA ILE A 655 -4.92 -9.80 -6.03
C ILE A 655 -3.99 -8.77 -5.38
N HIS A 656 -3.47 -9.05 -4.19
CA HIS A 656 -2.47 -8.18 -3.55
C HIS A 656 -1.20 -8.10 -4.40
N LEU A 657 -0.74 -9.25 -4.94
CA LEU A 657 0.41 -9.28 -5.84
C LEU A 657 0.15 -8.48 -7.13
N ILE A 658 -1.02 -8.64 -7.74
CA ILE A 658 -1.42 -7.92 -8.96
C ILE A 658 -1.50 -6.41 -8.71
N ARG A 659 -2.09 -5.98 -7.59
CA ARG A 659 -2.15 -4.56 -7.22
C ARG A 659 -0.75 -3.96 -7.06
N ASP A 660 0.15 -4.67 -6.37
CA ASP A 660 1.54 -4.23 -6.18
C ASP A 660 2.28 -4.17 -7.52
N LEU A 661 2.13 -5.20 -8.37
CA LEU A 661 2.70 -5.23 -9.73
C LEU A 661 2.20 -4.04 -10.56
N ASN A 662 0.89 -3.75 -10.53
CA ASN A 662 0.30 -2.65 -11.27
C ASN A 662 0.75 -1.27 -10.75
N ASP A 663 0.82 -1.09 -9.42
CA ASP A 663 1.28 0.16 -8.81
C ASP A 663 2.76 0.45 -9.10
N ASP A 664 3.59 -0.60 -9.10
CA ASP A 664 4.99 -0.47 -9.44
C ASP A 664 5.22 -0.36 -10.96
N LEU A 665 4.33 -0.91 -11.79
CA LEU A 665 4.36 -0.73 -13.24
C LEU A 665 4.16 0.74 -13.63
N PHE A 666 3.25 1.46 -12.96
CA PHE A 666 3.10 2.89 -13.17
C PHE A 666 4.39 3.66 -12.91
N LYS A 667 5.17 3.27 -11.90
CA LYS A 667 6.44 3.93 -11.54
C LYS A 667 7.61 3.51 -12.44
N ASN A 668 7.53 2.35 -13.07
CA ASN A 668 8.61 1.72 -13.84
C ASN A 668 8.14 1.31 -15.25
N GLN A 669 7.26 2.12 -15.84
CA GLN A 669 6.61 1.82 -17.14
C GLN A 669 7.59 1.71 -18.33
N PHE A 670 8.81 2.20 -18.19
CA PHE A 670 9.87 2.14 -19.23
C PHE A 670 10.94 1.09 -18.92
N ASP A 671 10.81 0.33 -17.83
CA ASP A 671 11.73 -0.75 -17.47
C ASP A 671 11.49 -1.96 -18.38
N PRO A 672 12.42 -2.31 -19.31
CA PRO A 672 12.19 -3.35 -20.29
C PRO A 672 12.12 -4.75 -19.67
N GLU A 673 12.87 -5.02 -18.60
CA GLU A 673 12.86 -6.31 -17.93
C GLU A 673 11.56 -6.51 -17.13
N TYR A 674 11.13 -5.47 -16.44
CA TYR A 674 9.87 -5.51 -15.70
C TYR A 674 8.66 -5.60 -16.63
N ASN A 675 8.71 -4.91 -17.78
CA ASN A 675 7.68 -4.95 -18.82
C ASN A 675 7.62 -6.31 -19.57
N ARG A 676 8.61 -7.18 -19.43
CA ARG A 676 8.55 -8.58 -19.88
C ARG A 676 7.96 -9.51 -18.83
N LEU A 677 8.35 -9.33 -17.55
CA LEU A 677 7.90 -10.17 -16.44
C LEU A 677 6.38 -10.03 -16.18
N VAL A 678 5.86 -8.81 -16.15
CA VAL A 678 4.45 -8.55 -15.79
C VAL A 678 3.45 -9.09 -16.82
N PRO A 679 3.61 -8.85 -18.14
CA PRO A 679 2.73 -9.45 -19.15
C PRO A 679 2.80 -10.97 -19.19
N ALA A 680 3.98 -11.57 -18.96
CA ALA A 680 4.11 -13.03 -18.89
C ALA A 680 3.29 -13.61 -17.74
N PHE A 681 3.35 -12.99 -16.56
CA PHE A 681 2.51 -13.36 -15.40
C PHE A 681 1.02 -13.19 -15.70
N ASN A 682 0.63 -12.09 -16.33
CA ASN A 682 -0.76 -11.83 -16.69
C ASN A 682 -1.29 -12.87 -17.70
N LYS A 683 -0.53 -13.19 -18.73
CA LYS A 683 -0.88 -14.21 -19.71
C LYS A 683 -1.07 -15.60 -19.07
N LEU A 684 -0.20 -15.96 -18.11
CA LEU A 684 -0.35 -17.17 -17.33
C LEU A 684 -1.64 -17.15 -16.51
N LEU A 685 -1.87 -16.09 -15.73
CA LEU A 685 -3.03 -15.99 -14.86
C LEU A 685 -4.33 -15.92 -15.67
N ARG A 686 -4.32 -15.28 -16.82
CA ARG A 686 -5.47 -15.24 -17.74
C ARG A 686 -5.89 -16.62 -18.18
N ARG A 687 -4.96 -17.47 -18.64
CA ARG A 687 -5.25 -18.86 -19.04
C ARG A 687 -5.83 -19.68 -17.88
N ILE A 688 -5.35 -19.44 -16.65
CA ILE A 688 -5.89 -20.10 -15.46
C ILE A 688 -7.32 -19.62 -15.18
N ILE A 689 -7.59 -18.32 -15.26
CA ILE A 689 -8.92 -17.73 -15.07
C ILE A 689 -9.90 -18.26 -16.11
N ASP A 690 -9.52 -18.34 -17.39
CA ASP A 690 -10.36 -18.92 -18.44
C ASP A 690 -10.77 -20.38 -18.14
N THR A 691 -9.85 -21.15 -17.52
CA THR A 691 -10.15 -22.51 -17.07
C THR A 691 -11.12 -22.50 -15.87
N ILE A 692 -10.94 -21.58 -14.92
CA ILE A 692 -11.85 -21.40 -13.78
C ILE A 692 -13.24 -20.99 -14.27
N ASP A 693 -13.31 -20.11 -15.24
CA ASP A 693 -14.57 -19.65 -15.83
C ASP A 693 -15.36 -20.77 -16.46
N LYS A 694 -14.65 -21.68 -17.13
CA LYS A 694 -15.26 -22.82 -17.83
C LYS A 694 -15.63 -23.97 -16.89
N HIS A 695 -14.81 -24.27 -15.89
CA HIS A 695 -14.92 -25.50 -15.11
C HIS A 695 -15.03 -25.27 -13.58
N GLY A 696 -14.93 -24.02 -13.10
CA GLY A 696 -14.85 -23.67 -11.68
C GLY A 696 -13.50 -24.00 -11.05
N LEU A 697 -13.43 -23.85 -9.73
CA LEU A 697 -12.23 -24.15 -8.93
C LEU A 697 -12.10 -25.66 -8.68
N LYS A 698 -11.81 -26.41 -9.73
CA LYS A 698 -11.69 -27.86 -9.70
C LYS A 698 -10.27 -28.30 -10.01
N GLN A 699 -9.63 -29.02 -9.10
CA GLN A 699 -8.27 -29.53 -9.23
C GLN A 699 -8.04 -30.27 -10.56
N ILE A 700 -8.95 -31.17 -10.94
CA ILE A 700 -8.83 -31.96 -12.15
C ILE A 700 -8.63 -31.14 -13.43
N HIS A 701 -9.18 -29.94 -13.47
CA HIS A 701 -9.02 -29.00 -14.60
C HIS A 701 -7.89 -28.01 -14.41
N LEU A 702 -7.55 -27.66 -13.15
CA LEU A 702 -6.54 -26.66 -12.84
C LEU A 702 -5.12 -27.24 -12.78
N HIS A 703 -4.98 -28.52 -12.47
CA HIS A 703 -3.67 -29.16 -12.30
C HIS A 703 -2.79 -29.10 -13.56
N LYS A 704 -3.37 -29.06 -14.76
CA LYS A 704 -2.62 -28.88 -16.01
C LYS A 704 -1.75 -27.60 -16.00
N HIS A 705 -2.21 -26.53 -15.33
CA HIS A 705 -1.48 -25.27 -15.24
C HIS A 705 -0.25 -25.33 -14.31
N VAL A 706 0.00 -26.40 -13.59
CA VAL A 706 1.25 -26.60 -12.84
C VAL A 706 2.44 -26.61 -13.79
N LYS A 707 2.31 -27.19 -15.01
CA LYS A 707 3.34 -27.12 -16.03
C LYS A 707 3.54 -25.69 -16.57
N ASP A 708 2.44 -24.95 -16.76
CA ASP A 708 2.51 -23.55 -17.19
C ASP A 708 3.20 -22.66 -16.15
N THR A 709 2.93 -22.91 -14.84
CA THR A 709 3.63 -22.19 -13.77
C THR A 709 5.12 -22.53 -13.72
N ALA A 710 5.49 -23.80 -13.86
CA ALA A 710 6.90 -24.21 -13.90
C ALA A 710 7.65 -23.56 -15.06
N HIS A 711 7.04 -23.48 -16.25
CA HIS A 711 7.59 -22.77 -17.39
C HIS A 711 7.75 -21.26 -17.12
N PHE A 712 6.76 -20.62 -16.51
CA PHE A 712 6.87 -19.22 -16.11
C PHE A 712 8.05 -18.99 -15.15
N TYR A 713 8.26 -19.88 -14.18
CA TYR A 713 9.39 -19.77 -13.26
C TYR A 713 10.73 -19.93 -13.96
N SER A 714 10.91 -20.97 -14.78
CA SER A 714 12.18 -21.20 -15.50
C SER A 714 12.52 -20.08 -16.50
N GLU A 715 11.51 -19.49 -17.13
CA GLU A 715 11.73 -18.50 -18.20
C GLU A 715 11.81 -17.06 -17.68
N PHE A 716 11.03 -16.71 -16.64
CA PHE A 716 10.88 -15.31 -16.18
C PHE A 716 11.29 -15.08 -14.72
N VAL A 717 11.25 -16.07 -13.84
CA VAL A 717 11.54 -15.87 -12.41
C VAL A 717 12.98 -16.24 -12.07
N ASP A 718 13.54 -17.28 -12.67
CA ASP A 718 14.88 -17.80 -12.37
C ASP A 718 16.01 -17.10 -13.14
N ARG A 719 15.68 -16.00 -13.82
CA ARG A 719 16.66 -15.15 -14.51
C ARG A 719 17.36 -14.19 -13.57
N ASP A 720 18.58 -13.79 -13.96
CA ASP A 720 19.25 -12.64 -13.36
C ASP A 720 18.75 -11.36 -14.04
N TYR A 721 18.22 -10.47 -13.24
CA TYR A 721 17.69 -9.17 -13.65
C TYR A 721 18.65 -8.05 -13.25
N LYS A 722 18.83 -7.06 -14.13
CA LYS A 722 19.54 -5.79 -13.81
C LYS A 722 18.59 -4.81 -13.13
N SER A 723 17.31 -4.85 -13.46
CA SER A 723 16.27 -4.01 -12.87
C SER A 723 16.02 -4.38 -11.41
N GLU A 724 16.13 -3.40 -10.49
CA GLU A 724 15.80 -3.58 -9.06
C GLU A 724 14.34 -4.02 -8.86
N THR A 725 13.43 -3.49 -9.69
CA THR A 725 12.00 -3.81 -9.61
C THR A 725 11.74 -5.23 -10.06
N ALA A 726 12.32 -5.67 -11.17
CA ALA A 726 12.19 -7.05 -11.65
C ALA A 726 12.81 -8.04 -10.65
N GLN A 727 14.00 -7.73 -10.08
CA GLN A 727 14.63 -8.53 -9.01
C GLN A 727 13.73 -8.65 -7.78
N LYS A 728 13.10 -7.55 -7.32
CA LYS A 728 12.18 -7.54 -6.17
C LYS A 728 11.05 -8.55 -6.37
N TYR A 729 10.44 -8.55 -7.56
CA TYR A 729 9.30 -9.44 -7.83
C TYR A 729 9.75 -10.87 -8.13
N ALA A 730 10.87 -11.10 -8.80
CA ALA A 730 11.44 -12.43 -8.97
C ALA A 730 11.74 -13.08 -7.60
N LYS A 731 12.36 -12.35 -6.66
CA LYS A 731 12.57 -12.82 -5.29
C LYS A 731 11.26 -13.13 -4.56
N ARG A 732 10.22 -12.28 -4.75
CA ARG A 732 8.90 -12.50 -4.14
C ARG A 732 8.20 -13.74 -4.72
N PHE A 733 8.27 -13.95 -6.03
CA PHE A 733 7.77 -15.17 -6.69
C PHE A 733 8.49 -16.41 -6.17
N LYS A 734 9.83 -16.42 -6.11
CA LYS A 734 10.65 -17.52 -5.58
C LYS A 734 10.29 -17.85 -4.13
N ARG A 735 10.22 -16.82 -3.26
CA ARG A 735 9.92 -17.00 -1.83
C ARG A 735 8.57 -17.68 -1.60
N HIS A 736 7.55 -17.32 -2.36
CA HIS A 736 6.18 -17.77 -2.16
C HIS A 736 5.69 -18.76 -3.22
N TRP A 737 6.58 -19.39 -3.98
CA TRP A 737 6.19 -20.17 -5.15
C TRP A 737 5.14 -21.27 -4.85
N LYS A 738 5.26 -21.99 -3.74
CA LYS A 738 4.28 -22.99 -3.31
C LYS A 738 2.95 -22.34 -2.96
N GLN A 739 3.02 -21.24 -2.20
CA GLN A 739 1.86 -20.57 -1.62
C GLN A 739 1.05 -19.77 -2.66
N LEU A 740 1.64 -19.35 -3.77
CA LEU A 740 0.94 -18.63 -4.84
C LEU A 740 0.05 -19.56 -5.66
N TRP A 741 0.40 -20.84 -5.77
CA TRP A 741 -0.25 -21.80 -6.66
C TRP A 741 -0.90 -22.96 -5.93
N THR A 742 -1.10 -22.87 -4.62
CA THR A 742 -1.77 -23.89 -3.80
C THR A 742 -3.15 -24.26 -4.38
N PHE A 743 -3.90 -23.27 -4.86
CA PHE A 743 -5.25 -23.47 -5.43
C PHE A 743 -5.29 -24.36 -6.69
N LEU A 744 -4.17 -24.55 -7.39
CA LEU A 744 -4.10 -25.46 -8.53
C LEU A 744 -4.14 -26.95 -8.11
N GLY A 745 -3.76 -27.23 -6.86
CA GLY A 745 -3.67 -28.58 -6.30
C GLY A 745 -4.86 -29.01 -5.46
N TYR A 746 -5.88 -28.15 -5.29
CA TYR A 746 -6.99 -28.45 -4.39
C TYR A 746 -8.33 -27.91 -4.92
N ASP A 747 -9.40 -28.67 -4.72
CA ASP A 747 -10.75 -28.25 -5.08
C ASP A 747 -11.23 -27.08 -4.19
N HIS A 748 -11.94 -26.14 -4.81
CA HIS A 748 -12.63 -25.05 -4.13
C HIS A 748 -11.74 -24.09 -3.31
N VAL A 749 -10.45 -24.07 -3.56
CA VAL A 749 -9.53 -23.11 -2.93
C VAL A 749 -9.46 -21.84 -3.78
N PRO A 750 -9.93 -20.69 -3.28
CA PRO A 750 -9.82 -19.43 -4.01
C PRO A 750 -8.38 -18.93 -4.10
N TRP A 751 -8.03 -18.31 -5.20
CA TRP A 751 -6.74 -17.70 -5.46
C TRP A 751 -6.60 -16.27 -4.90
N ASN A 752 -7.66 -15.76 -4.25
CA ASN A 752 -7.69 -14.44 -3.63
C ASN A 752 -8.37 -14.44 -2.25
N ASN A 753 -8.17 -13.37 -1.48
CA ASN A 753 -8.67 -13.22 -0.12
C ASN A 753 -9.93 -12.32 -0.03
N ASN A 754 -10.68 -12.15 -1.11
CA ASN A 754 -11.81 -11.21 -1.16
C ASN A 754 -12.93 -11.53 -0.16
N ASN A 755 -13.07 -12.79 0.26
CA ASN A 755 -14.03 -13.17 1.30
C ASN A 755 -13.73 -12.46 2.62
N ALA A 756 -12.49 -12.50 3.10
CA ALA A 756 -12.10 -11.80 4.32
C ALA A 756 -12.10 -10.27 4.10
N GLU A 757 -11.62 -9.76 2.93
CA GLU A 757 -11.67 -8.33 2.62
C GLU A 757 -13.11 -7.77 2.66
N ALA A 758 -14.11 -8.51 2.16
CA ALA A 758 -15.51 -8.11 2.22
C ALA A 758 -16.02 -7.99 3.66
N ALA A 759 -15.62 -8.93 4.52
CA ALA A 759 -15.96 -8.90 5.93
C ALA A 759 -15.21 -7.77 6.69
N VAL A 760 -13.94 -7.51 6.35
CA VAL A 760 -13.20 -6.33 6.87
C VAL A 760 -13.89 -5.02 6.49
N LYS A 761 -14.40 -4.89 5.27
CA LYS A 761 -15.13 -3.69 4.82
C LYS A 761 -16.41 -3.46 5.64
N ALA A 762 -17.14 -4.52 6.01
CA ALA A 762 -18.32 -4.42 6.88
C ALA A 762 -17.95 -3.88 8.26
N PHE A 763 -16.86 -4.34 8.86
CA PHE A 763 -16.37 -3.80 10.12
C PHE A 763 -15.84 -2.36 9.98
N ALA A 764 -15.17 -2.03 8.86
CA ALA A 764 -14.60 -0.70 8.63
C ALA A 764 -15.67 0.42 8.59
N GLN A 765 -16.90 0.11 8.19
CA GLN A 765 -18.03 1.05 8.24
C GLN A 765 -18.36 1.40 9.70
N HIS A 766 -18.50 0.41 10.59
CA HIS A 766 -18.72 0.61 12.01
C HIS A 766 -17.58 1.41 12.67
N ARG A 767 -16.32 1.05 12.37
CA ARG A 767 -15.12 1.77 12.89
C ARG A 767 -15.16 3.28 12.62
N ARG A 768 -15.67 3.70 11.46
CA ARG A 768 -15.81 5.13 11.11
C ARG A 768 -16.82 5.85 12.01
N GLY A 769 -17.91 5.18 12.40
CA GLY A 769 -18.94 5.73 13.28
C GLY A 769 -18.52 5.87 14.74
N VAL A 770 -17.72 4.91 15.21
CA VAL A 770 -17.30 4.84 16.64
C VAL A 770 -16.27 5.90 17.04
N LYS A 771 -15.47 6.42 16.09
CA LYS A 771 -14.47 7.49 16.29
C LYS A 771 -13.54 7.29 17.51
N GLY A 772 -13.25 6.03 17.89
CA GLY A 772 -12.35 5.70 19.00
C GLY A 772 -12.98 5.77 20.41
N GLN A 773 -14.28 5.91 20.54
CA GLN A 773 -14.96 6.03 21.84
C GLN A 773 -15.33 4.68 22.49
N MET A 774 -15.13 3.57 21.81
CA MET A 774 -15.49 2.24 22.29
C MET A 774 -14.40 1.65 23.21
N HIS A 775 -14.82 0.92 24.25
CA HIS A 775 -13.95 0.14 25.14
C HIS A 775 -13.76 -1.29 24.64
N VAL A 776 -12.70 -2.00 25.13
CA VAL A 776 -12.39 -3.40 24.77
C VAL A 776 -13.59 -4.34 24.97
N ARG A 777 -14.31 -4.22 26.06
CA ARG A 777 -15.51 -5.03 26.29
C ARG A 777 -16.56 -4.78 25.20
N GLY A 778 -16.81 -3.52 24.86
CA GLY A 778 -17.82 -3.15 23.87
C GLY A 778 -17.48 -3.68 22.48
N ILE A 779 -16.19 -3.63 22.06
CA ILE A 779 -15.78 -4.18 20.78
C ILE A 779 -15.94 -5.70 20.73
N LYS A 780 -15.55 -6.42 21.79
CA LYS A 780 -15.72 -7.88 21.87
C LYS A 780 -17.19 -8.30 21.76
N GLU A 781 -18.10 -7.60 22.44
CA GLU A 781 -19.55 -7.84 22.35
C GLU A 781 -20.07 -7.50 20.94
N TYR A 782 -19.66 -6.38 20.35
CA TYR A 782 -20.03 -6.00 18.99
C TYR A 782 -19.58 -7.04 17.94
N LEU A 783 -18.35 -7.54 18.05
CA LEU A 783 -17.82 -8.52 17.11
C LEU A 783 -18.57 -9.85 17.15
N GLN A 784 -19.13 -10.25 18.29
CA GLN A 784 -20.02 -11.42 18.36
C GLN A 784 -21.33 -11.17 17.58
N MET A 785 -21.92 -9.99 17.72
CA MET A 785 -23.11 -9.59 16.99
C MET A 785 -22.83 -9.53 15.48
N LEU A 786 -21.71 -8.93 15.10
CA LEU A 786 -21.28 -8.82 13.72
C LEU A 786 -20.99 -10.20 13.08
N THR A 787 -20.43 -11.15 13.85
CA THR A 787 -20.21 -12.54 13.44
C THR A 787 -21.51 -13.18 12.94
N VAL A 788 -22.60 -13.03 13.69
CA VAL A 788 -23.90 -13.58 13.32
C VAL A 788 -24.50 -12.82 12.14
N ALA A 789 -24.48 -11.50 12.18
CA ALA A 789 -25.06 -10.66 11.12
C ALA A 789 -24.38 -10.89 9.76
N GLN A 790 -23.04 -10.93 9.74
CA GLN A 790 -22.32 -11.19 8.49
C GLN A 790 -22.46 -12.64 8.02
N THR A 791 -22.58 -13.62 8.92
CA THR A 791 -22.91 -14.98 8.55
C THR A 791 -24.28 -15.08 7.90
N CYS A 792 -25.30 -14.39 8.44
CA CYS A 792 -26.61 -14.27 7.80
C CYS A 792 -26.48 -13.66 6.40
N ARG A 793 -25.75 -12.54 6.26
CA ARG A 793 -25.51 -11.91 4.97
C ARG A 793 -24.84 -12.83 3.95
N TYR A 794 -23.80 -13.59 4.36
CA TYR A 794 -23.10 -14.53 3.50
C TYR A 794 -24.00 -15.70 3.05
N ARG A 795 -25.11 -15.94 3.77
CA ARG A 795 -26.12 -16.95 3.46
C ARG A 795 -27.37 -16.39 2.79
N ASN A 796 -27.40 -15.09 2.48
CA ASN A 796 -28.59 -14.39 1.98
C ASN A 796 -29.81 -14.50 2.90
N ILE A 797 -29.58 -14.51 4.22
CA ILE A 797 -30.62 -14.58 5.25
C ILE A 797 -30.81 -13.19 5.84
N SER A 798 -32.06 -12.78 6.05
CA SER A 798 -32.35 -11.55 6.80
C SER A 798 -31.89 -11.69 8.24
N PHE A 799 -31.00 -10.82 8.69
CA PHE A 799 -30.53 -10.81 10.08
C PHE A 799 -31.68 -10.52 11.06
N LEU A 800 -32.52 -9.53 10.75
CA LEU A 800 -33.71 -9.24 11.55
C LEU A 800 -34.65 -10.44 11.60
N GLY A 801 -34.94 -11.06 10.45
CA GLY A 801 -35.78 -12.26 10.39
C GLY A 801 -35.20 -13.44 11.18
N PHE A 802 -33.87 -13.60 11.17
CA PHE A 802 -33.18 -14.59 12.00
C PHE A 802 -33.37 -14.34 13.50
N LEU A 803 -33.21 -13.09 13.95
CA LEU A 803 -33.38 -12.70 15.36
C LEU A 803 -34.82 -12.87 15.87
N GLN A 804 -35.81 -12.81 15.00
CA GLN A 804 -37.23 -12.95 15.34
C GLN A 804 -37.67 -14.42 15.52
N LYS A 805 -36.96 -15.37 14.98
CA LYS A 805 -37.27 -16.82 15.08
C LYS A 805 -36.92 -17.39 16.45
N ARG A 806 -37.66 -17.11 17.46
CA ARG A 806 -37.39 -17.37 18.88
C ARG A 806 -37.41 -18.82 19.37
N LYS A 807 -37.44 -19.78 18.50
CA LYS A 807 -37.38 -21.19 18.88
C LYS A 807 -35.96 -21.60 19.21
N GLY A 808 -35.68 -22.49 20.11
CA GLY A 808 -34.40 -22.92 20.67
C GLY A 808 -33.10 -22.52 19.94
N LEU A 809 -31.94 -22.52 20.56
CA LEU A 809 -30.69 -21.94 20.01
C LEU A 809 -30.32 -22.54 18.63
N TRP A 810 -30.65 -23.80 18.41
CA TRP A 810 -30.33 -24.51 17.19
C TRP A 810 -31.45 -24.43 16.13
N GLU A 811 -32.69 -24.28 16.54
CA GLU A 811 -33.84 -24.09 15.64
C GLU A 811 -33.84 -22.73 14.95
N ASN A 812 -33.12 -21.76 15.51
CA ASN A 812 -32.95 -20.44 14.94
C ASN A 812 -31.68 -20.29 14.10
N VAL A 813 -30.81 -21.32 14.09
CA VAL A 813 -29.68 -21.39 13.17
C VAL A 813 -30.18 -22.03 11.88
N PRO A 814 -30.16 -21.32 10.73
CA PRO A 814 -30.61 -21.90 9.49
C PRO A 814 -29.93 -23.23 9.21
N PRO A 815 -30.62 -24.24 8.66
CA PRO A 815 -30.06 -25.56 8.35
C PRO A 815 -28.76 -25.49 7.54
N GLU A 816 -28.62 -24.45 6.73
CA GLU A 816 -27.40 -24.19 5.94
C GLU A 816 -26.21 -23.75 6.79
N ILE A 817 -26.43 -23.23 8.01
CA ILE A 817 -25.36 -22.88 8.97
C ILE A 817 -25.02 -24.10 9.84
N LEU A 818 -25.98 -25.02 10.05
CA LEU A 818 -25.71 -26.29 10.72
C LEU A 818 -24.84 -27.16 9.81
N PRO A 819 -23.79 -27.81 10.32
CA PRO A 819 -22.95 -28.65 9.51
C PRO A 819 -23.72 -29.85 8.99
N GLY A 820 -24.02 -29.84 7.71
CA GLY A 820 -24.15 -31.11 6.98
C GLY A 820 -22.76 -31.74 6.82
N PHE A 821 -22.71 -32.97 6.37
CA PHE A 821 -21.42 -33.54 5.96
C PHE A 821 -20.84 -32.74 4.79
N LEU A 822 -19.53 -32.52 4.82
CA LEU A 822 -18.82 -31.90 3.69
C LEU A 822 -19.08 -32.71 2.41
N PRO A 823 -19.09 -32.07 1.21
CA PRO A 823 -19.01 -32.81 -0.04
C PRO A 823 -17.82 -33.78 -0.03
N PHE A 824 -17.94 -34.92 -0.71
CA PHE A 824 -16.94 -35.98 -0.67
C PHE A 824 -15.49 -35.49 -0.84
N GLU A 825 -15.22 -34.72 -1.89
CA GLU A 825 -13.87 -34.25 -2.18
C GLU A 825 -13.29 -33.36 -1.08
N GLN A 826 -14.10 -32.52 -0.46
CA GLN A 826 -13.67 -31.65 0.64
C GLN A 826 -13.43 -32.45 1.94
N ALA A 827 -14.31 -33.38 2.23
CA ALA A 827 -14.17 -34.27 3.37
C ALA A 827 -12.94 -35.17 3.24
N LYS A 828 -12.70 -35.69 2.04
CA LYS A 828 -11.53 -36.48 1.67
C LYS A 828 -10.25 -35.66 1.85
N LEU A 829 -10.22 -34.41 1.32
CA LEU A 829 -9.10 -33.50 1.50
C LEU A 829 -8.79 -33.24 2.99
N TYR A 830 -9.81 -33.06 3.81
CA TYR A 830 -9.64 -32.87 5.25
C TYR A 830 -9.01 -34.10 5.88
N VAL A 831 -9.51 -35.29 5.52
CA VAL A 831 -9.05 -36.57 6.07
C VAL A 831 -7.62 -36.91 5.64
N HIS A 832 -7.23 -36.63 4.39
CA HIS A 832 -5.87 -36.83 3.91
C HIS A 832 -4.82 -36.08 4.75
N ARG A 833 -5.17 -34.89 5.28
CA ARG A 833 -4.27 -34.09 6.11
C ARG A 833 -4.09 -34.63 7.53
N LEU A 834 -5.00 -35.46 7.99
CA LEU A 834 -4.84 -36.13 9.28
C LEU A 834 -3.73 -37.18 9.21
N GLY A 835 -3.31 -37.57 8.01
CA GLY A 835 -2.20 -38.47 7.79
C GLY A 835 -2.45 -39.89 8.30
N PHE A 836 -3.70 -40.35 8.31
CA PHE A 836 -4.02 -41.70 8.68
C PHE A 836 -3.41 -42.69 7.69
N GLU A 837 -2.80 -43.75 8.20
CA GLU A 837 -2.15 -44.78 7.41
C GLU A 837 -2.94 -46.08 7.37
N ARG A 838 -3.97 -46.22 8.24
CA ARG A 838 -4.80 -47.41 8.38
C ARG A 838 -6.23 -47.07 8.79
N THR A 839 -7.16 -47.82 8.34
CA THR A 839 -8.57 -47.72 8.75
C THR A 839 -8.79 -47.83 10.26
N VAL A 840 -7.90 -48.55 10.96
CA VAL A 840 -7.93 -48.65 12.43
C VAL A 840 -7.69 -47.28 13.08
N GLN A 841 -6.74 -46.46 12.56
CA GLN A 841 -6.49 -45.13 13.09
C GLN A 841 -7.69 -44.19 12.87
N TRP A 842 -8.42 -44.38 11.79
CA TRP A 842 -9.69 -43.70 11.54
C TRP A 842 -10.73 -44.11 12.61
N GLN A 843 -10.85 -45.41 12.96
CA GLN A 843 -11.80 -45.86 13.95
C GLN A 843 -11.43 -45.33 15.35
N GLU A 844 -10.14 -45.39 15.74
CA GLU A 844 -9.63 -44.84 16.98
C GLU A 844 -9.89 -43.34 17.11
N TRP A 845 -9.58 -42.55 16.05
CA TRP A 845 -9.84 -41.13 16.02
C TRP A 845 -11.32 -40.81 16.17
N LYS A 846 -12.19 -41.59 15.56
CA LYS A 846 -13.65 -41.51 15.71
C LYS A 846 -14.08 -41.79 17.13
N GLN A 847 -13.56 -42.85 17.76
CA GLN A 847 -13.87 -43.27 19.14
C GLN A 847 -13.39 -42.25 20.17
N GLN A 848 -12.26 -41.59 19.92
CA GLN A 848 -11.72 -40.53 20.79
C GLN A 848 -12.55 -39.23 20.76
N GLY A 849 -13.65 -39.19 20.05
CA GLY A 849 -14.49 -37.99 19.93
C GLY A 849 -13.85 -36.83 19.16
N LYS A 850 -12.68 -37.04 18.53
CA LYS A 850 -11.93 -35.99 17.80
C LYS A 850 -12.51 -35.70 16.41
N ARG A 851 -13.44 -36.51 15.95
CA ARG A 851 -14.06 -36.37 14.61
C ARG A 851 -15.01 -35.17 14.61
N PRO A 852 -14.80 -34.17 13.73
CA PRO A 852 -15.73 -33.07 13.53
C PRO A 852 -17.10 -33.53 13.03
N SER A 853 -18.16 -32.83 13.39
CA SER A 853 -19.53 -33.16 13.02
C SER A 853 -19.77 -33.18 11.50
N PHE A 854 -19.01 -32.38 10.75
CA PHE A 854 -19.10 -32.29 9.28
C PHE A 854 -18.36 -33.42 8.52
N ILE A 855 -17.62 -34.26 9.16
CA ILE A 855 -17.06 -35.50 8.59
C ILE A 855 -17.94 -36.67 9.02
N PRO A 856 -18.49 -37.49 8.11
CA PRO A 856 -19.35 -38.57 8.47
C PRO A 856 -18.60 -39.68 9.23
N SER A 857 -19.30 -40.33 10.18
CA SER A 857 -18.74 -41.47 10.91
C SER A 857 -18.57 -42.71 10.03
N ASN A 858 -19.39 -42.83 8.99
CA ASN A 858 -19.40 -43.92 8.02
C ASN A 858 -19.37 -43.32 6.61
N PRO A 859 -18.19 -42.89 6.11
CA PRO A 859 -18.05 -42.20 4.83
C PRO A 859 -18.44 -43.09 3.64
N ASP A 860 -18.18 -44.39 3.72
CA ASP A 860 -18.57 -45.41 2.77
C ASP A 860 -20.08 -45.40 2.48
N LYS A 861 -20.89 -45.31 3.56
CA LYS A 861 -22.36 -45.23 3.43
C LYS A 861 -22.83 -43.84 3.01
N THR A 862 -22.24 -42.80 3.56
CA THR A 862 -22.66 -41.42 3.33
C THR A 862 -22.38 -40.95 1.89
N TYR A 863 -21.25 -41.36 1.33
CA TYR A 863 -20.80 -40.96 0.01
C TYR A 863 -20.96 -42.06 -1.07
N SER A 864 -21.64 -43.15 -0.76
CA SER A 864 -22.02 -44.15 -1.75
C SER A 864 -22.80 -43.51 -2.90
N GLY A 865 -22.34 -43.68 -4.14
CA GLY A 865 -22.90 -43.03 -5.32
C GLY A 865 -22.63 -41.50 -5.42
N LYS A 866 -21.82 -40.93 -4.51
CA LYS A 866 -21.52 -39.48 -4.44
C LYS A 866 -20.01 -39.20 -4.49
N GLY A 867 -19.23 -40.07 -5.10
CA GLY A 867 -17.77 -39.93 -5.23
C GLY A 867 -16.96 -40.92 -4.40
N TRP A 868 -17.58 -41.72 -3.53
CA TRP A 868 -16.88 -42.74 -2.78
C TRP A 868 -16.28 -43.81 -3.71
N VAL A 869 -14.98 -44.05 -3.55
CA VAL A 869 -14.22 -45.08 -4.26
C VAL A 869 -13.92 -46.22 -3.28
N ASP A 870 -13.04 -45.98 -2.34
CA ASP A 870 -12.64 -46.94 -1.29
C ASP A 870 -11.98 -46.24 -0.09
N TRP A 871 -11.50 -47.01 0.89
CA TRP A 871 -10.82 -46.48 2.06
C TRP A 871 -9.44 -45.92 1.76
N HIS A 872 -8.77 -46.35 0.69
CA HIS A 872 -7.44 -45.83 0.32
C HIS A 872 -7.58 -44.42 -0.27
N ASP A 873 -8.49 -44.25 -1.19
CA ASP A 873 -8.86 -42.95 -1.74
C ASP A 873 -9.33 -41.99 -0.65
N TRP A 874 -10.13 -42.51 0.33
CA TRP A 874 -10.62 -41.73 1.47
C TRP A 874 -9.52 -41.22 2.41
N LEU A 875 -8.51 -42.07 2.70
CA LEU A 875 -7.45 -41.78 3.68
C LEU A 875 -6.18 -41.21 3.05
N GLY A 876 -6.07 -41.24 1.74
CA GLY A 876 -5.02 -40.57 0.96
C GLY A 876 -3.70 -41.30 0.87
N PHE A 877 -3.73 -42.63 0.78
CA PHE A 877 -2.51 -43.34 0.48
C PHE A 877 -2.61 -44.10 -0.84
N ASP A 878 -1.66 -43.84 -1.70
CA ASP A 878 -1.48 -44.54 -2.97
C ASP A 878 -0.47 -45.66 -2.80
N PHE A 879 -0.89 -46.87 -3.08
CA PHE A 879 0.05 -47.98 -3.23
C PHE A 879 0.75 -47.91 -4.58
N LEU A 880 2.01 -48.33 -4.62
CA LEU A 880 2.72 -48.44 -5.88
C LEU A 880 1.97 -49.37 -6.84
N PRO A 881 1.97 -49.08 -8.15
CA PRO A 881 1.49 -50.04 -9.14
C PRO A 881 2.19 -51.40 -8.94
N PHE A 882 1.45 -52.52 -9.12
CA PHE A 882 1.91 -53.89 -8.84
C PHE A 882 3.35 -54.13 -9.30
N ALA A 883 3.69 -53.85 -10.57
CA ALA A 883 5.02 -54.06 -11.12
C ALA A 883 6.14 -53.39 -10.32
N LYS A 884 5.92 -52.12 -9.89
CA LYS A 884 6.89 -51.34 -9.08
C LYS A 884 6.98 -51.85 -7.64
N ALA A 885 5.80 -52.16 -7.05
CA ALA A 885 5.73 -52.73 -5.70
C ALA A 885 6.40 -54.11 -5.62
N ARG A 886 6.13 -54.99 -6.59
CA ARG A 886 6.82 -56.28 -6.73
C ARG A 886 8.34 -56.14 -6.90
N THR A 887 8.80 -55.19 -7.71
CA THR A 887 10.25 -54.93 -7.87
C THR A 887 10.86 -54.47 -6.54
N PHE A 888 10.18 -53.65 -5.78
CA PHE A 888 10.61 -53.22 -4.46
C PHE A 888 10.69 -54.42 -3.48
N MET A 889 9.68 -55.24 -3.43
CA MET A 889 9.64 -56.40 -2.54
C MET A 889 10.75 -57.44 -2.86
N ARG A 890 11.04 -57.69 -4.15
CA ARG A 890 12.13 -58.59 -4.58
C ARG A 890 13.52 -58.08 -4.21
N ARG A 891 13.72 -56.78 -4.12
CA ARG A 891 14.99 -56.16 -3.63
C ARG A 891 15.23 -56.45 -2.14
N LEU A 892 14.21 -56.72 -1.34
CA LEU A 892 14.35 -57.03 0.08
C LEU A 892 14.87 -58.47 0.32
N GLN A 893 14.91 -59.34 -0.73
CA GLN A 893 15.44 -60.70 -0.68
C GLN A 893 14.90 -61.55 0.44
N LEU A 894 13.61 -61.41 0.79
CA LEU A 894 12.96 -62.18 1.84
C LEU A 894 12.78 -63.63 1.41
N LYS A 895 13.44 -64.56 2.12
CA LYS A 895 13.62 -65.97 1.71
C LYS A 895 12.39 -66.86 1.83
N ASN A 896 11.41 -66.52 2.66
CA ASN A 896 10.21 -67.30 2.91
C ASN A 896 9.05 -66.51 3.51
N ARG A 897 7.90 -67.12 3.68
CA ARG A 897 6.68 -66.55 4.28
C ARG A 897 6.91 -66.05 5.71
N THR A 898 7.74 -66.72 6.50
CA THR A 898 8.05 -66.35 7.89
C THR A 898 8.87 -65.05 7.93
N ALA A 899 9.87 -64.90 7.08
CA ALA A 899 10.66 -63.70 6.95
C ALA A 899 9.82 -62.51 6.48
N TYR A 900 8.87 -62.73 5.56
CA TYR A 900 7.91 -61.75 5.12
C TYR A 900 7.00 -61.29 6.25
N ALA A 901 6.45 -62.22 7.03
CA ALA A 901 5.61 -61.93 8.19
C ALA A 901 6.38 -61.12 9.27
N ALA A 902 7.63 -61.51 9.57
CA ALA A 902 8.49 -60.78 10.47
C ALA A 902 8.78 -59.35 9.99
N TRP A 903 9.04 -59.17 8.67
CA TRP A 903 9.21 -57.85 8.09
C TRP A 903 7.94 -57.01 8.16
N LEU A 904 6.77 -57.56 7.94
CA LEU A 904 5.50 -56.87 8.12
C LEU A 904 5.29 -56.38 9.56
N SER A 905 5.72 -57.17 10.55
CA SER A 905 5.58 -56.90 11.99
C SER A 905 6.66 -55.96 12.53
N SER A 906 7.79 -55.78 11.82
CA SER A 906 8.93 -54.97 12.24
C SER A 906 8.70 -53.46 12.18
N GLY A 907 7.58 -52.97 11.60
CA GLY A 907 7.31 -51.58 11.38
C GLY A 907 8.07 -50.92 10.19
N GLN A 908 8.95 -51.69 9.52
CA GLN A 908 9.80 -51.19 8.40
C GLN A 908 9.07 -51.16 7.05
N ARG A 909 7.81 -51.58 6.99
CA ARG A 909 7.00 -51.59 5.75
C ARG A 909 6.71 -50.14 5.30
N PRO A 910 7.19 -49.73 4.11
CA PRO A 910 6.86 -48.40 3.57
C PRO A 910 5.36 -48.26 3.30
N LYS A 911 4.86 -47.04 3.44
CA LYS A 911 3.44 -46.69 3.24
C LYS A 911 2.88 -47.10 1.88
N PHE A 912 3.71 -47.04 0.85
CA PHE A 912 3.36 -47.34 -0.54
C PHE A 912 3.35 -48.83 -0.88
N ILE A 913 3.61 -49.73 0.07
CA ILE A 913 3.50 -51.21 -0.08
C ILE A 913 2.31 -51.69 0.76
N PRO A 914 1.31 -52.36 0.17
CA PRO A 914 0.15 -52.85 0.90
C PRO A 914 0.52 -53.98 1.89
N ALA A 915 -0.18 -54.03 3.03
CA ALA A 915 0.00 -55.11 4.01
C ALA A 915 -0.54 -56.45 3.50
N LEU A 916 -1.56 -56.39 2.66
CA LEU A 916 -2.23 -57.56 2.07
C LEU A 916 -2.22 -57.41 0.53
N PRO A 917 -1.08 -57.65 -0.11
CA PRO A 917 -0.93 -57.45 -1.54
C PRO A 917 -1.81 -58.36 -2.39
N GLU A 918 -2.17 -59.57 -1.87
CA GLU A 918 -3.10 -60.46 -2.50
C GLU A 918 -4.53 -59.88 -2.61
N LYS A 919 -4.93 -59.00 -1.73
CA LYS A 919 -6.22 -58.30 -1.84
C LYS A 919 -6.14 -57.11 -2.73
N GLU A 920 -5.07 -56.33 -2.57
CA GLU A 920 -4.87 -55.06 -3.27
C GLU A 920 -4.63 -55.24 -4.75
N TYR A 921 -3.78 -56.20 -5.13
CA TYR A 921 -3.38 -56.45 -6.53
C TYR A 921 -4.10 -57.60 -7.20
N ARG A 922 -5.18 -58.11 -6.61
CA ARG A 922 -5.94 -59.25 -7.10
C ARG A 922 -6.32 -59.16 -8.56
N HIS A 923 -6.71 -57.96 -9.00
CA HIS A 923 -7.15 -57.70 -10.38
C HIS A 923 -6.10 -56.95 -11.23
N THR A 924 -4.93 -56.62 -10.65
CA THR A 924 -3.92 -55.75 -11.27
C THR A 924 -2.53 -56.41 -11.40
N GLY A 925 -2.47 -57.76 -11.28
CA GLY A 925 -1.26 -58.50 -11.57
C GLY A 925 -0.77 -59.47 -10.47
N TRP A 926 -1.51 -59.65 -9.36
CA TRP A 926 -1.14 -60.62 -8.31
C TRP A 926 -1.22 -62.05 -8.81
N VAL A 927 -0.13 -62.77 -8.62
CA VAL A 927 -0.03 -64.21 -8.95
C VAL A 927 -0.03 -65.05 -7.67
N ASN A 928 1.01 -64.92 -6.86
CA ASN A 928 1.11 -65.58 -5.55
C ASN A 928 2.26 -64.96 -4.74
N LEU A 929 2.40 -65.37 -3.47
CA LEU A 929 3.43 -64.83 -2.57
C LEU A 929 4.87 -65.15 -3.02
N LYS A 930 5.10 -66.29 -3.71
CA LYS A 930 6.43 -66.64 -4.25
C LYS A 930 6.84 -65.69 -5.37
N ASP A 931 5.94 -65.35 -6.28
CA ASP A 931 6.12 -64.36 -7.33
C ASP A 931 6.37 -62.97 -6.74
N TRP A 932 5.58 -62.56 -5.72
CA TRP A 932 5.70 -61.31 -5.02
C TRP A 932 7.10 -61.08 -4.41
N LEU A 933 7.63 -62.15 -3.74
CA LEU A 933 8.92 -62.08 -3.08
C LEU A 933 10.12 -62.43 -4.00
N GLY A 934 9.87 -62.98 -5.20
CA GLY A 934 10.91 -63.43 -6.12
C GLY A 934 11.61 -64.67 -5.70
N ILE A 935 10.95 -65.56 -4.96
CA ILE A 935 11.49 -66.83 -4.52
C ILE A 935 11.39 -67.82 -5.71
N LYS A 936 12.58 -68.25 -6.19
CA LYS A 936 12.68 -69.33 -7.19
C LYS A 936 12.19 -70.66 -6.63
N LYS A 937 11.59 -71.53 -7.46
CA LYS A 937 11.13 -72.85 -7.06
C LYS A 937 12.23 -73.69 -6.42
#